data_b849e2dbbe97cf4ff7d5df2aba77bdcf
#
_entry.id   b849e2dbbe97cf4ff7d5df2aba77bdcf
#
_cell.length_a   1.000
_cell.length_b   1.000
_cell.length_c   1.000
_cell.angle_alpha   90.00
_cell.angle_beta   90.00
_cell.angle_gamma   90.00
#
_symmetry.space_group_name_H-M   'P 1'
#
loop_
_entity.id
_entity.type
_entity.pdbx_description
1 polymer ?
#
loop_
_entity_poly.entity_id
_entity_poly.type
_entity_poly.pdbx_seq_one_letter_code
_entity_poly.pdbx_strand_id
1 'polypeptide(L)'
;GPVALGWATKNKERVEKLVLFNTGTHIPTTGVPGLIRVSNTPFLRNAICSVSKAFLVGAVAPTGGIPRDIRSAYYAPYASAARRRAIADFVADIPTTPSHVSAAELQRVAEQAHEIKVPTLLMWGTRDFVFHTGVLADMQKTFPHAHTITLDIGHLSPEHPDAARLVHEWLDSAGALSVGGPAEGFADLNAAMHRRASTTPNSVAVFDAKEKLTTSWADLLAMVQSSRGHLRRAGVKSGDRVAILTPFSAQTIACIYACWSEGIVPVVADPGLGISNMRRALRESRPLFVLTMRATRIASRVLHLAHRAQRLDLEAMTSISGQRVTESPAVVDSQEAAVLYTSGATGPAKGVVYTHGQLRALAHAIQQQFSITDDDGIAAAYIPFALYGPAWGVAVALPKINVVAPGKLAAEDLHDALNGVNGTILFAAPAPLRNVIKDAAVFPTVRCMMSAGAPVSDALLHDVAHAFPHAELFSPYGMTEMLIVTDGVRAEASHHEGVSVGRPLPGVDAMILPLGFTSDDVVHPVVDGVTGEVFVTGPWLSVGYDQHWQRNRDARVQFNSREWHRTGDVGHVKNGLFIEGRSAHVLRIGNTVLTPVPIEQAVENLLPDVTVAAVTVPVGSSSALVVVLCDGETTGAAVRPIEMKVREVAPDVVAVLFKKKLPVDRRHNSKIDRIALGQWANEQLT
;
A
#
# COMPACT_ATOMS: atom_id res chain seq x y z
N GLY A 1 27.76 9.08 5.88
CA GLY A 1 29.15 9.41 5.80
C GLY A 1 30.04 8.54 6.70
N PRO A 2 31.01 9.09 7.43
CA PRO A 2 32.00 8.31 8.17
C PRO A 2 31.44 7.25 9.12
N VAL A 3 30.31 7.52 9.78
CA VAL A 3 29.67 6.57 10.70
C VAL A 3 29.21 5.31 9.96
N ALA A 4 28.51 5.49 8.84
CA ALA A 4 28.05 4.36 8.03
C ALA A 4 29.21 3.58 7.42
N LEU A 5 30.23 4.27 6.93
CA LEU A 5 31.47 3.64 6.43
C LEU A 5 32.21 2.91 7.54
N GLY A 6 32.28 3.48 8.76
CA GLY A 6 32.90 2.84 9.92
C GLY A 6 32.19 1.54 10.33
N TRP A 7 30.87 1.50 10.20
CA TRP A 7 30.10 0.27 10.38
C TRP A 7 30.37 -0.71 9.24
N ALA A 8 30.32 -0.25 8.00
CA ALA A 8 30.51 -1.09 6.82
C ALA A 8 31.91 -1.75 6.78
N THR A 9 32.97 -1.05 7.21
CA THR A 9 34.32 -1.62 7.29
C THR A 9 34.40 -2.77 8.30
N LYS A 10 33.57 -2.77 9.36
CA LYS A 10 33.51 -3.82 10.39
C LYS A 10 32.56 -4.96 10.05
N ASN A 11 31.65 -4.77 9.07
CA ASN A 11 30.60 -5.71 8.73
C ASN A 11 30.50 -5.89 7.19
N LYS A 12 31.62 -6.08 6.53
CA LYS A 12 31.71 -6.10 5.06
C LYS A 12 30.81 -7.15 4.41
N GLU A 13 30.68 -8.31 5.06
CA GLU A 13 29.84 -9.43 4.64
C GLU A 13 28.33 -9.14 4.68
N ARG A 14 27.94 -8.05 5.36
CA ARG A 14 26.54 -7.61 5.47
C ARG A 14 26.20 -6.45 4.54
N VAL A 15 27.18 -5.98 3.76
CA VAL A 15 27.00 -4.86 2.82
C VAL A 15 26.93 -5.44 1.42
N GLU A 16 25.78 -5.32 0.77
CA GLU A 16 25.57 -5.77 -0.61
C GLU A 16 25.90 -4.67 -1.63
N LYS A 17 25.50 -3.45 -1.31
CA LYS A 17 25.69 -2.26 -2.17
C LYS A 17 25.93 -1.03 -1.28
N LEU A 18 26.64 -0.04 -1.81
CA LEU A 18 26.99 1.17 -1.07
C LEU A 18 26.61 2.42 -1.90
N VAL A 19 25.78 3.28 -1.34
CA VAL A 19 25.44 4.58 -1.93
C VAL A 19 25.93 5.70 -1.03
N LEU A 20 26.78 6.57 -1.56
CA LEU A 20 27.39 7.66 -0.83
C LEU A 20 27.05 9.00 -1.48
N PHE A 21 26.47 9.88 -0.67
CA PHE A 21 26.16 11.25 -1.05
C PHE A 21 27.12 12.21 -0.35
N ASN A 22 27.74 13.12 -1.09
CA ASN A 22 28.59 14.23 -0.60
C ASN A 22 29.20 13.96 0.79
N THR A 23 30.16 13.06 0.88
CA THR A 23 30.81 12.65 2.14
C THR A 23 32.30 12.36 1.94
N GLY A 24 33.03 12.12 3.04
CA GLY A 24 34.44 11.75 2.99
C GLY A 24 34.78 10.66 4.00
N THR A 25 35.93 10.00 3.78
CA THR A 25 36.48 8.99 4.69
C THR A 25 37.54 9.58 5.62
N HIS A 26 38.11 10.75 5.30
CA HIS A 26 39.23 11.39 6.01
C HIS A 26 39.11 12.91 5.95
N ILE A 27 39.96 13.60 6.68
CA ILE A 27 40.10 15.06 6.54
C ILE A 27 40.64 15.33 5.12
N PRO A 28 39.92 16.12 4.30
CA PRO A 28 40.30 16.34 2.90
C PRO A 28 41.74 16.87 2.79
N THR A 29 42.48 16.38 1.79
CA THR A 29 43.83 16.86 1.48
C THR A 29 43.87 18.36 1.21
N THR A 30 42.74 18.92 0.74
CA THR A 30 42.54 20.36 0.52
C THR A 30 42.25 21.16 1.80
N GLY A 31 42.20 20.49 2.96
CA GLY A 31 41.94 21.09 4.26
C GLY A 31 40.43 21.25 4.59
N VAL A 32 40.17 21.63 5.85
CA VAL A 32 38.83 21.86 6.36
C VAL A 32 38.29 23.21 5.88
N PRO A 33 37.06 23.31 5.30
CA PRO A 33 36.49 24.58 4.89
C PRO A 33 36.46 25.63 5.99
N GLY A 34 36.73 26.89 5.62
CA GLY A 34 36.87 28.01 6.57
C GLY A 34 35.65 28.18 7.48
N LEU A 35 34.43 27.98 6.95
CA LEU A 35 33.19 28.05 7.72
C LEU A 35 33.15 27.00 8.85
N ILE A 36 33.55 25.76 8.59
CA ILE A 36 33.60 24.70 9.59
C ILE A 36 34.67 25.01 10.63
N ARG A 37 35.83 25.48 10.18
CA ARG A 37 36.96 25.84 11.07
C ARG A 37 36.56 26.94 12.04
N VAL A 38 35.93 28.01 11.55
CA VAL A 38 35.45 29.13 12.36
C VAL A 38 34.33 28.67 13.31
N SER A 39 33.41 27.90 12.80
CA SER A 39 32.28 27.36 13.59
C SER A 39 32.74 26.35 14.66
N ASN A 40 33.90 25.72 14.49
CA ASN A 40 34.47 24.78 15.47
C ASN A 40 35.32 25.46 16.58
N THR A 41 35.54 26.78 16.46
CA THR A 41 36.24 27.53 17.52
C THR A 41 35.38 27.60 18.78
N PRO A 42 35.86 27.17 19.98
CA PRO A 42 35.02 26.98 21.16
C PRO A 42 34.14 28.19 21.54
N PHE A 43 34.70 29.42 21.47
CA PHE A 43 33.97 30.63 21.81
C PHE A 43 32.94 31.05 20.78
N LEU A 44 33.18 30.78 19.49
CA LEU A 44 32.28 31.17 18.38
C LEU A 44 31.20 30.12 18.07
N ARG A 45 31.50 28.86 18.36
CA ARG A 45 30.61 27.71 18.06
C ARG A 45 29.21 27.91 18.57
N ASN A 46 29.06 28.25 19.86
CA ASN A 46 27.74 28.41 20.45
C ASN A 46 27.00 29.62 19.82
N ALA A 47 27.67 30.72 19.57
CA ALA A 47 27.10 31.88 18.94
C ALA A 47 26.62 31.58 17.51
N ILE A 48 27.43 30.90 16.71
CA ILE A 48 27.15 30.61 15.28
C ILE A 48 26.12 29.45 15.13
N CYS A 49 26.27 28.37 15.89
CA CYS A 49 25.52 27.16 15.71
C CYS A 49 24.23 27.10 16.55
N SER A 50 24.22 27.69 17.77
CA SER A 50 23.09 27.58 18.69
C SER A 50 22.31 28.87 18.82
N VAL A 51 22.96 29.99 19.18
CA VAL A 51 22.25 31.26 19.44
C VAL A 51 21.72 31.82 18.13
N SER A 52 22.55 31.95 17.10
CA SER A 52 22.13 32.37 15.77
C SER A 52 21.63 31.16 14.91
N LYS A 53 21.04 31.46 13.76
CA LYS A 53 20.74 30.47 12.73
C LYS A 53 21.79 30.40 11.62
N ALA A 54 22.92 31.07 11.81
CA ALA A 54 23.90 31.33 10.75
C ALA A 54 24.45 30.03 10.13
N PHE A 55 24.84 29.06 10.97
CA PHE A 55 25.33 27.78 10.48
C PHE A 55 24.26 27.00 9.70
N LEU A 56 23.05 26.91 10.26
CA LEU A 56 21.91 26.21 9.64
C LEU A 56 21.54 26.85 8.30
N VAL A 57 21.47 28.17 8.25
CA VAL A 57 21.19 28.89 7.00
C VAL A 57 22.35 28.73 6.00
N GLY A 58 23.61 28.81 6.48
CA GLY A 58 24.77 28.60 5.65
C GLY A 58 24.92 27.19 5.08
N ALA A 59 24.39 26.18 5.78
CA ALA A 59 24.39 24.79 5.31
C ALA A 59 23.27 24.52 4.28
N VAL A 60 22.08 25.14 4.45
CA VAL A 60 20.89 24.87 3.61
C VAL A 60 20.74 25.85 2.46
N ALA A 61 21.04 27.14 2.63
CA ALA A 61 20.79 28.17 1.61
C ALA A 61 21.63 28.01 0.32
N PRO A 62 22.91 27.61 0.37
CA PRO A 62 23.73 27.48 -0.84
C PRO A 62 23.37 26.29 -1.72
N THR A 63 22.51 25.40 -1.23
CA THR A 63 22.22 24.12 -1.93
C THR A 63 21.48 24.28 -3.24
N GLY A 64 20.93 25.45 -3.57
CA GLY A 64 20.28 25.73 -4.87
C GLY A 64 19.26 24.69 -5.31
N GLY A 65 18.12 25.09 -5.88
CA GLY A 65 17.17 24.14 -6.45
C GLY A 65 16.26 23.37 -5.48
N ILE A 66 16.48 23.45 -4.16
CA ILE A 66 15.62 22.77 -3.18
C ILE A 66 14.27 23.52 -3.03
N PRO A 67 13.12 22.84 -3.15
CA PRO A 67 11.80 23.42 -2.91
C PRO A 67 11.69 24.09 -1.53
N ARG A 68 10.88 25.15 -1.45
CA ARG A 68 10.76 25.94 -0.19
C ARG A 68 10.21 25.13 0.99
N ASP A 69 9.35 24.16 0.72
CA ASP A 69 8.75 23.29 1.72
C ASP A 69 9.79 22.31 2.30
N ILE A 70 10.62 21.70 1.46
CA ILE A 70 11.76 20.87 1.90
C ILE A 70 12.72 21.70 2.72
N ARG A 71 13.08 22.90 2.26
CA ARG A 71 13.95 23.82 3.02
C ARG A 71 13.34 24.17 4.39
N SER A 72 12.03 24.38 4.45
CA SER A 72 11.32 24.64 5.71
C SER A 72 11.35 23.43 6.65
N ALA A 73 11.28 22.21 6.09
CA ALA A 73 11.41 20.97 6.87
C ALA A 73 12.78 20.85 7.54
N TYR A 74 13.87 21.22 6.86
CA TYR A 74 15.21 21.26 7.46
C TYR A 74 15.33 22.29 8.60
N TYR A 75 14.58 23.38 8.56
CA TYR A 75 14.60 24.39 9.62
C TYR A 75 13.70 24.04 10.82
N ALA A 76 12.64 23.30 10.61
CA ALA A 76 11.62 23.03 11.62
C ALA A 76 12.14 22.37 12.93
N PRO A 77 13.02 21.35 12.89
CA PRO A 77 13.59 20.75 14.09
C PRO A 77 14.41 21.74 14.94
N TYR A 78 14.97 22.78 14.31
CA TYR A 78 15.91 23.72 14.91
C TYR A 78 15.31 25.11 15.19
N ALA A 79 14.03 25.17 15.52
CA ALA A 79 13.29 26.41 15.70
C ALA A 79 13.81 27.29 16.88
N SER A 80 14.28 26.67 17.97
CA SER A 80 14.81 27.37 19.16
C SER A 80 16.32 27.22 19.32
N ALA A 81 16.94 28.14 20.08
CA ALA A 81 18.36 28.06 20.41
C ALA A 81 18.70 26.76 21.14
N ALA A 82 17.85 26.31 22.06
CA ALA A 82 18.02 25.05 22.78
C ALA A 82 18.08 23.84 21.83
N ARG A 83 17.21 23.79 20.82
CA ARG A 83 17.22 22.72 19.81
C ARG A 83 18.42 22.79 18.88
N ARG A 84 18.91 24.00 18.58
CA ARG A 84 20.11 24.20 17.75
C ARG A 84 21.42 23.84 18.49
N ARG A 85 21.39 23.61 19.81
CA ARG A 85 22.52 23.12 20.55
C ARG A 85 23.09 21.82 19.98
N ALA A 86 22.22 20.94 19.49
CA ALA A 86 22.66 19.73 18.80
C ALA A 86 23.55 19.99 17.59
N ILE A 87 23.33 21.11 16.86
CA ILE A 87 24.22 21.50 15.75
C ILE A 87 25.62 21.87 16.28
N ALA A 88 25.66 22.58 17.39
CA ALA A 88 26.96 22.95 18.01
C ALA A 88 27.73 21.71 18.50
N ASP A 89 27.05 20.76 19.09
CA ASP A 89 27.62 19.50 19.56
C ASP A 89 28.11 18.67 18.36
N PHE A 90 27.34 18.61 17.27
CA PHE A 90 27.75 17.94 16.04
C PHE A 90 28.97 18.57 15.37
N VAL A 91 29.04 19.92 15.34
CA VAL A 91 30.18 20.64 14.80
C VAL A 91 31.44 20.44 15.70
N ALA A 92 31.24 20.31 17.02
CA ALA A 92 32.30 19.99 17.96
C ALA A 92 32.94 18.63 17.70
N ASP A 93 32.17 17.66 17.25
CA ASP A 93 32.64 16.29 16.98
C ASP A 93 33.30 16.12 15.60
N ILE A 94 33.37 17.17 14.77
CA ILE A 94 34.11 17.13 13.52
C ILE A 94 35.64 17.19 13.83
N PRO A 95 36.41 16.13 13.51
CA PRO A 95 37.84 16.09 13.78
C PRO A 95 38.60 17.03 12.83
N THR A 96 38.89 18.23 13.29
CA THR A 96 39.66 19.23 12.53
C THR A 96 41.16 19.17 12.80
N THR A 97 41.57 18.38 13.81
CA THR A 97 42.96 18.16 14.19
C THR A 97 43.23 16.69 14.49
N PRO A 98 44.46 16.20 14.31
CA PRO A 98 44.82 14.81 14.64
C PRO A 98 44.65 14.44 16.13
N SER A 99 44.64 15.42 17.02
CA SER A 99 44.42 15.20 18.47
C SER A 99 42.96 15.08 18.88
N HIS A 100 42.03 15.23 17.95
CA HIS A 100 40.61 15.11 18.25
C HIS A 100 40.25 13.65 18.59
N VAL A 101 39.31 13.46 19.54
CA VAL A 101 38.90 12.12 20.01
C VAL A 101 38.42 11.20 18.89
N SER A 102 37.71 11.75 17.89
CA SER A 102 37.20 11.00 16.73
C SER A 102 38.22 10.83 15.60
N ALA A 103 39.42 11.43 15.69
CA ALA A 103 40.38 11.40 14.59
C ALA A 103 40.93 10.00 14.31
N ALA A 104 41.25 9.23 15.37
CA ALA A 104 41.74 7.86 15.23
C ALA A 104 40.76 6.93 14.54
N GLU A 105 39.46 7.03 14.88
CA GLU A 105 38.42 6.22 14.22
C GLU A 105 38.20 6.67 12.77
N LEU A 106 38.25 7.97 12.49
CA LEU A 106 38.12 8.46 11.12
C LEU A 106 39.31 7.99 10.26
N GLN A 107 40.52 7.98 10.82
CA GLN A 107 41.71 7.46 10.13
C GLN A 107 41.60 5.96 9.86
N ARG A 108 41.13 5.18 10.84
CA ARG A 108 40.88 3.74 10.66
C ARG A 108 39.88 3.51 9.53
N VAL A 109 38.80 4.28 9.48
CA VAL A 109 37.79 4.19 8.40
C VAL A 109 38.44 4.51 7.04
N ALA A 110 39.28 5.55 6.97
CA ALA A 110 39.98 5.93 5.76
C ALA A 110 40.91 4.81 5.25
N GLU A 111 41.64 4.18 6.17
CA GLU A 111 42.57 3.09 5.86
C GLU A 111 41.86 1.81 5.43
N GLN A 112 40.65 1.53 5.92
CA GLN A 112 39.91 0.27 5.63
C GLN A 112 38.84 0.43 4.59
N ALA A 113 38.38 1.63 4.24
CA ALA A 113 37.31 1.85 3.31
C ALA A 113 37.54 1.22 1.91
N HIS A 114 38.81 1.24 1.46
CA HIS A 114 39.20 0.66 0.17
C HIS A 114 39.02 -0.88 0.09
N GLU A 115 38.87 -1.55 1.24
CA GLU A 115 38.61 -2.99 1.32
C GLU A 115 37.15 -3.34 1.01
N ILE A 116 36.24 -2.39 1.02
CA ILE A 116 34.85 -2.56 0.61
C ILE A 116 34.82 -2.68 -0.92
N LYS A 117 34.49 -3.87 -1.45
CA LYS A 117 34.52 -4.18 -2.88
C LYS A 117 33.12 -4.31 -3.49
N VAL A 118 32.08 -4.11 -2.72
CA VAL A 118 30.71 -4.18 -3.21
C VAL A 118 30.43 -3.07 -4.25
N PRO A 119 29.43 -3.25 -5.13
CA PRO A 119 29.00 -2.19 -6.04
C PRO A 119 28.77 -0.89 -5.25
N THR A 120 29.41 0.19 -5.67
CA THR A 120 29.39 1.47 -4.97
C THR A 120 28.96 2.59 -5.91
N LEU A 121 28.02 3.42 -5.46
CA LEU A 121 27.59 4.64 -6.13
C LEU A 121 28.07 5.87 -5.35
N LEU A 122 28.77 6.76 -6.03
CA LEU A 122 29.10 8.10 -5.55
C LEU A 122 28.15 9.10 -6.21
N MET A 123 27.18 9.62 -5.48
CA MET A 123 26.27 10.65 -5.97
C MET A 123 26.66 12.00 -5.40
N TRP A 124 26.98 12.95 -6.28
CA TRP A 124 27.69 14.16 -5.85
C TRP A 124 27.08 15.46 -6.35
N GLY A 125 26.74 16.35 -5.42
CA GLY A 125 26.37 17.72 -5.71
C GLY A 125 27.62 18.55 -6.02
N THR A 126 27.73 19.07 -7.23
CA THR A 126 28.92 19.79 -7.73
C THR A 126 29.08 21.18 -7.12
N ARG A 127 28.00 21.76 -6.54
CA ARG A 127 27.99 23.06 -5.86
C ARG A 127 28.28 22.95 -4.35
N ASP A 128 28.62 21.76 -3.85
CA ASP A 128 28.93 21.60 -2.45
C ASP A 128 30.30 22.24 -2.12
N PHE A 129 30.27 23.22 -1.25
CA PHE A 129 31.51 23.91 -0.81
C PHE A 129 32.22 23.19 0.35
N VAL A 130 31.54 22.21 0.99
CA VAL A 130 32.10 21.40 2.08
C VAL A 130 32.78 20.16 1.50
N PHE A 131 32.01 19.35 0.78
CA PHE A 131 32.48 18.16 0.06
C PHE A 131 32.58 18.47 -1.43
N HIS A 132 33.46 19.41 -1.78
CA HIS A 132 33.64 19.84 -3.16
C HIS A 132 34.25 18.75 -4.04
N THR A 133 34.37 19.00 -5.34
CA THR A 133 34.86 18.02 -6.33
C THR A 133 36.26 17.45 -6.01
N GLY A 134 37.09 18.13 -5.23
CA GLY A 134 38.35 17.59 -4.74
C GLY A 134 38.16 16.43 -3.76
N VAL A 135 37.13 16.50 -2.90
CA VAL A 135 36.78 15.39 -2.00
C VAL A 135 36.18 14.23 -2.81
N LEU A 136 35.41 14.51 -3.86
CA LEU A 136 34.95 13.48 -4.79
C LEU A 136 36.14 12.74 -5.41
N ALA A 137 37.17 13.45 -5.84
CA ALA A 137 38.36 12.83 -6.41
C ALA A 137 39.10 11.91 -5.40
N ASP A 138 39.11 12.28 -4.13
CA ASP A 138 39.70 11.44 -3.06
C ASP A 138 38.79 10.19 -2.81
N MET A 139 37.48 10.35 -2.85
CA MET A 139 36.54 9.22 -2.75
C MET A 139 36.64 8.25 -3.94
N GLN A 140 36.84 8.77 -5.14
CA GLN A 140 37.10 7.96 -6.33
C GLN A 140 38.40 7.15 -6.24
N LYS A 141 39.44 7.69 -5.60
CA LYS A 141 40.64 6.92 -5.30
C LYS A 141 40.38 5.81 -4.27
N THR A 142 39.57 6.11 -3.26
CA THR A 142 39.20 5.12 -2.23
C THR A 142 38.34 4.00 -2.81
N PHE A 143 37.42 4.33 -3.70
CA PHE A 143 36.51 3.40 -4.38
C PHE A 143 36.68 3.46 -5.91
N PRO A 144 37.76 2.94 -6.47
CA PRO A 144 38.06 3.04 -7.91
C PRO A 144 37.06 2.30 -8.80
N HIS A 145 36.28 1.39 -8.22
CA HIS A 145 35.19 0.65 -8.88
C HIS A 145 33.83 1.35 -8.78
N ALA A 146 33.76 2.48 -8.10
CA ALA A 146 32.49 3.16 -7.90
C ALA A 146 31.97 3.81 -9.17
N HIS A 147 30.65 3.67 -9.41
CA HIS A 147 29.95 4.50 -10.37
C HIS A 147 29.77 5.90 -9.81
N THR A 148 29.99 6.94 -10.61
CA THR A 148 29.85 8.32 -10.16
C THR A 148 28.77 9.04 -10.93
N ILE A 149 27.81 9.64 -10.22
CA ILE A 149 26.77 10.52 -10.78
C ILE A 149 26.93 11.90 -10.14
N THR A 150 27.01 12.94 -10.98
CA THR A 150 27.09 14.32 -10.52
C THR A 150 25.78 15.05 -10.77
N LEU A 151 25.37 15.86 -9.78
CA LEU A 151 24.14 16.65 -9.81
C LEU A 151 24.47 18.14 -9.64
N ASP A 152 23.76 19.02 -10.32
CA ASP A 152 23.93 20.46 -10.21
C ASP A 152 23.20 21.02 -8.97
N ILE A 153 23.63 20.59 -7.79
CA ILE A 153 23.11 20.95 -6.47
C ILE A 153 24.25 21.08 -5.45
N GLY A 154 23.95 21.63 -4.27
CA GLY A 154 24.90 21.75 -3.16
C GLY A 154 24.93 20.49 -2.28
N HIS A 155 25.18 20.71 -0.97
CA HIS A 155 25.41 19.65 0.02
C HIS A 155 24.25 18.66 0.16
N LEU A 156 23.01 19.11 -0.02
CA LEU A 156 21.81 18.27 0.10
C LEU A 156 21.48 17.57 -1.24
N SER A 157 22.46 16.88 -1.82
CA SER A 157 22.29 16.16 -3.08
C SER A 157 21.21 15.07 -3.06
N PRO A 158 20.85 14.43 -1.92
CA PRO A 158 19.69 13.54 -1.85
C PRO A 158 18.35 14.22 -2.15
N GLU A 159 18.26 15.54 -1.97
CA GLU A 159 17.05 16.32 -2.21
C GLU A 159 16.89 16.80 -3.67
N HIS A 160 17.80 16.41 -4.55
CA HIS A 160 17.66 16.67 -5.98
C HIS A 160 16.48 15.86 -6.54
N PRO A 161 15.61 16.45 -7.39
CA PRO A 161 14.43 15.75 -7.92
C PRO A 161 14.73 14.40 -8.58
N ASP A 162 15.89 14.26 -9.20
CA ASP A 162 16.31 13.02 -9.85
C ASP A 162 17.10 12.05 -8.95
N ALA A 163 17.50 12.46 -7.75
CA ALA A 163 18.39 11.65 -6.93
C ALA A 163 17.83 10.26 -6.63
N ALA A 164 16.58 10.19 -6.17
CA ALA A 164 15.93 8.94 -5.87
C ALA A 164 15.84 8.03 -7.12
N ARG A 165 15.42 8.57 -8.26
CA ARG A 165 15.32 7.82 -9.53
C ARG A 165 16.68 7.26 -9.95
N LEU A 166 17.72 8.10 -9.94
CA LEU A 166 19.07 7.69 -10.35
C LEU A 166 19.68 6.63 -9.42
N VAL A 167 19.40 6.71 -8.11
CA VAL A 167 19.78 5.66 -7.16
C VAL A 167 19.08 4.36 -7.47
N HIS A 168 17.76 4.39 -7.70
CA HIS A 168 17.00 3.18 -8.04
C HIS A 168 17.48 2.56 -9.34
N GLU A 169 17.64 3.35 -10.40
CA GLU A 169 18.20 2.88 -11.69
C GLU A 169 19.57 2.22 -11.53
N TRP A 170 20.43 2.80 -10.67
CA TRP A 170 21.73 2.21 -10.38
C TRP A 170 21.63 0.94 -9.53
N LEU A 171 20.75 0.92 -8.51
CA LEU A 171 20.52 -0.27 -7.70
C LEU A 171 20.01 -1.45 -8.54
N ASP A 172 19.16 -1.17 -9.51
CA ASP A 172 18.62 -2.17 -10.45
C ASP A 172 19.69 -2.66 -11.45
N SER A 173 20.57 -1.76 -11.91
CA SER A 173 21.65 -2.10 -12.86
C SER A 173 22.85 -2.80 -12.22
N ALA A 174 23.16 -2.52 -10.96
CA ALA A 174 24.38 -2.98 -10.27
C ALA A 174 24.28 -4.37 -9.61
N GLY A 175 23.43 -5.21 -10.11
CA GLY A 175 23.25 -6.58 -9.66
C GLY A 175 21.80 -6.89 -9.36
N ALA A 176 21.11 -7.35 -10.37
CA ALA A 176 19.89 -8.10 -10.20
C ALA A 176 20.19 -9.34 -9.36
N LEU A 177 20.09 -9.24 -8.03
CA LEU A 177 19.53 -10.35 -7.31
C LEU A 177 18.10 -10.43 -7.86
N SER A 178 17.85 -11.44 -8.66
CA SER A 178 16.55 -11.75 -9.21
C SER A 178 15.61 -12.01 -8.03
N VAL A 179 14.95 -10.96 -7.55
CA VAL A 179 13.59 -11.10 -7.09
C VAL A 179 12.88 -11.58 -8.34
N GLY A 180 12.46 -12.83 -8.38
CA GLY A 180 12.03 -13.61 -9.52
C GLY A 180 11.77 -12.75 -10.74
N GLY A 181 12.58 -12.91 -11.79
CA GLY A 181 12.52 -12.08 -12.99
C GLY A 181 11.08 -11.94 -13.48
N PRO A 182 10.76 -10.95 -14.30
CA PRO A 182 9.42 -10.78 -14.81
C PRO A 182 9.00 -12.15 -15.33
N ALA A 183 7.91 -12.68 -14.80
CA ALA A 183 7.41 -13.97 -15.23
C ALA A 183 7.37 -13.90 -16.76
N GLU A 184 8.14 -14.77 -17.42
CA GLU A 184 8.22 -14.79 -18.89
C GLU A 184 6.78 -14.80 -19.41
N GLY A 185 6.34 -13.75 -20.06
CA GLY A 185 5.01 -13.64 -20.63
C GLY A 185 4.20 -12.37 -20.31
N PHE A 186 4.55 -11.58 -19.30
CA PHE A 186 3.77 -10.37 -18.95
C PHE A 186 4.63 -9.08 -19.07
N ALA A 187 5.06 -8.78 -20.31
CA ALA A 187 5.98 -7.67 -20.58
C ALA A 187 5.32 -6.28 -20.42
N ASP A 188 4.00 -6.15 -20.67
CA ASP A 188 3.27 -4.89 -20.64
C ASP A 188 1.80 -5.11 -20.27
N LEU A 189 1.24 -4.25 -19.40
CA LEU A 189 -0.18 -4.25 -19.03
C LEU A 189 -1.11 -3.94 -20.22
N ASN A 190 -0.60 -3.31 -21.28
CA ASN A 190 -1.39 -2.97 -22.47
C ASN A 190 -1.33 -4.06 -23.56
N ALA A 191 -0.41 -5.00 -23.49
CA ALA A 191 -0.15 -5.97 -24.56
C ALA A 191 -1.38 -6.78 -24.95
N ALA A 192 -2.15 -7.29 -23.97
CA ALA A 192 -3.35 -8.06 -24.24
C ALA A 192 -4.48 -7.21 -24.86
N MET A 193 -4.65 -5.97 -24.41
CA MET A 193 -5.59 -5.04 -25.04
C MET A 193 -5.24 -4.75 -26.50
N HIS A 194 -3.96 -4.53 -26.83
CA HIS A 194 -3.49 -4.35 -28.20
C HIS A 194 -3.76 -5.60 -29.05
N ARG A 195 -3.47 -6.78 -28.52
CA ARG A 195 -3.75 -8.06 -29.20
C ARG A 195 -5.26 -8.19 -29.49
N ARG A 196 -6.13 -7.97 -28.51
CA ARG A 196 -7.59 -8.06 -28.69
C ARG A 196 -8.13 -7.04 -29.69
N ALA A 197 -7.64 -5.80 -29.62
CA ALA A 197 -8.04 -4.76 -30.58
C ALA A 197 -7.62 -5.06 -32.03
N SER A 198 -6.58 -5.87 -32.25
CA SER A 198 -6.17 -6.31 -33.58
C SER A 198 -6.87 -7.60 -34.05
N THR A 199 -7.14 -8.57 -33.15
CA THR A 199 -7.70 -9.88 -33.50
C THR A 199 -9.22 -9.91 -33.44
N THR A 200 -9.83 -9.22 -32.46
CA THR A 200 -11.28 -9.18 -32.24
C THR A 200 -11.76 -7.76 -31.95
N PRO A 201 -11.56 -6.80 -32.87
CA PRO A 201 -11.74 -5.36 -32.62
C PRO A 201 -13.16 -4.99 -32.16
N ASN A 202 -14.18 -5.67 -32.68
CA ASN A 202 -15.59 -5.36 -32.44
C ASN A 202 -16.18 -6.14 -31.25
N SER A 203 -15.43 -7.06 -30.62
CA SER A 203 -15.93 -7.76 -29.44
C SER A 203 -15.90 -6.85 -28.22
N VAL A 204 -16.70 -7.19 -27.22
CA VAL A 204 -16.87 -6.40 -25.99
C VAL A 204 -15.54 -6.37 -25.21
N ALA A 205 -15.10 -5.19 -24.81
CA ALA A 205 -14.03 -4.98 -23.85
C ALA A 205 -14.58 -4.56 -22.49
N VAL A 206 -15.53 -3.60 -22.48
CA VAL A 206 -16.18 -3.12 -21.25
C VAL A 206 -17.69 -2.99 -21.47
N PHE A 207 -18.47 -3.53 -20.56
CA PHE A 207 -19.91 -3.36 -20.49
C PHE A 207 -20.30 -2.60 -19.22
N ASP A 208 -20.91 -1.43 -19.37
CA ASP A 208 -21.51 -0.70 -18.26
C ASP A 208 -22.97 -1.06 -18.13
N ALA A 209 -23.31 -1.90 -17.15
CA ALA A 209 -24.67 -2.40 -16.97
C ALA A 209 -25.64 -1.30 -16.51
N LYS A 210 -25.18 -0.24 -15.87
CA LYS A 210 -26.01 0.89 -15.45
C LYS A 210 -26.45 1.75 -16.63
N GLU A 211 -25.52 2.11 -17.50
CA GLU A 211 -25.77 2.94 -18.68
C GLU A 211 -26.17 2.10 -19.91
N LYS A 212 -26.16 0.76 -19.81
CA LYS A 212 -26.38 -0.20 -20.93
C LYS A 212 -25.44 0.09 -22.11
N LEU A 213 -24.21 0.48 -21.83
CA LEU A 213 -23.24 0.89 -22.83
C LEU A 213 -22.16 -0.17 -23.01
N THR A 214 -21.95 -0.58 -24.26
CA THR A 214 -20.88 -1.49 -24.65
C THR A 214 -19.74 -0.71 -25.30
N THR A 215 -18.52 -0.96 -24.85
CA THR A 215 -17.27 -0.45 -25.46
C THR A 215 -16.52 -1.63 -26.07
N SER A 216 -16.20 -1.56 -27.37
CA SER A 216 -15.41 -2.57 -28.05
C SER A 216 -13.92 -2.47 -27.72
N TRP A 217 -13.13 -3.51 -28.06
CA TRP A 217 -11.67 -3.46 -27.91
C TRP A 217 -11.04 -2.37 -28.78
N ALA A 218 -11.55 -2.16 -29.99
CA ALA A 218 -11.07 -1.09 -30.88
C ALA A 218 -11.35 0.29 -30.28
N ASP A 219 -12.57 0.50 -29.72
CA ASP A 219 -12.94 1.77 -29.11
C ASP A 219 -12.14 2.02 -27.83
N LEU A 220 -11.95 1.00 -26.98
CA LEU A 220 -11.17 1.12 -25.77
C LEU A 220 -9.73 1.53 -26.08
N LEU A 221 -9.08 0.87 -27.05
CA LEU A 221 -7.72 1.22 -27.49
C LEU A 221 -7.67 2.63 -28.09
N ALA A 222 -8.68 3.00 -28.88
CA ALA A 222 -8.76 4.35 -29.45
C ALA A 222 -8.90 5.43 -28.36
N MET A 223 -9.69 5.18 -27.31
CA MET A 223 -9.79 6.05 -26.14
C MET A 223 -8.46 6.18 -25.39
N VAL A 224 -7.71 5.07 -25.22
CA VAL A 224 -6.37 5.09 -24.62
C VAL A 224 -5.43 5.98 -25.45
N GLN A 225 -5.37 5.78 -26.75
CA GLN A 225 -4.50 6.54 -27.65
C GLN A 225 -4.86 8.03 -27.68
N SER A 226 -6.16 8.37 -27.70
CA SER A 226 -6.64 9.75 -27.62
C SER A 226 -6.24 10.39 -26.28
N SER A 227 -6.45 9.69 -25.17
CA SER A 227 -6.09 10.14 -23.82
C SER A 227 -4.61 10.42 -23.69
N ARG A 228 -3.74 9.56 -24.25
CA ARG A 228 -2.29 9.79 -24.31
C ARG A 228 -1.93 11.08 -25.04
N GLY A 229 -2.57 11.31 -26.21
CA GLY A 229 -2.40 12.55 -26.96
C GLY A 229 -2.80 13.79 -26.16
N HIS A 230 -3.87 13.72 -25.37
CA HIS A 230 -4.32 14.81 -24.50
C HIS A 230 -3.38 15.04 -23.31
N LEU A 231 -2.89 13.98 -22.66
CA LEU A 231 -1.90 14.08 -21.57
C LEU A 231 -0.64 14.79 -22.05
N ARG A 232 -0.08 14.40 -23.20
CA ARG A 232 1.11 15.06 -23.78
C ARG A 232 0.86 16.53 -24.10
N ARG A 233 -0.29 16.88 -24.72
CA ARG A 233 -0.65 18.31 -25.03
C ARG A 233 -0.87 19.12 -23.76
N ALA A 234 -1.38 18.53 -22.70
CA ALA A 234 -1.54 19.19 -21.40
C ALA A 234 -0.20 19.37 -20.65
N GLY A 235 0.92 18.84 -21.19
CA GLY A 235 2.24 18.95 -20.60
C GLY A 235 2.48 17.98 -19.44
N VAL A 236 1.64 16.93 -19.31
CA VAL A 236 1.84 15.87 -18.31
C VAL A 236 3.07 15.06 -18.68
N LYS A 237 3.95 14.82 -17.73
CA LYS A 237 5.21 14.09 -17.92
C LYS A 237 5.20 12.77 -17.17
N SER A 238 6.09 11.87 -17.58
CA SER A 238 6.39 10.66 -16.82
C SER A 238 6.77 11.00 -15.38
N GLY A 239 6.21 10.25 -14.41
CA GLY A 239 6.33 10.51 -12.97
C GLY A 239 5.34 11.53 -12.40
N ASP A 240 4.64 12.30 -13.23
CA ASP A 240 3.60 13.23 -12.73
C ASP A 240 2.40 12.46 -12.18
N ARG A 241 1.81 12.98 -11.10
CA ARG A 241 0.64 12.40 -10.45
C ARG A 241 -0.65 13.02 -10.96
N VAL A 242 -1.59 12.16 -11.39
CA VAL A 242 -2.93 12.53 -11.87
C VAL A 242 -3.99 11.97 -10.93
N ALA A 243 -4.69 12.82 -10.19
CA ALA A 243 -5.78 12.37 -9.33
C ALA A 243 -7.01 12.01 -10.17
N ILE A 244 -7.61 10.86 -9.88
CA ILE A 244 -8.79 10.35 -10.57
C ILE A 244 -10.04 10.72 -9.75
N LEU A 245 -10.80 11.73 -10.19
CA LEU A 245 -12.05 12.16 -9.57
C LEU A 245 -13.25 11.94 -10.51
N THR A 246 -13.26 10.79 -11.15
CA THR A 246 -14.33 10.35 -12.06
C THR A 246 -14.91 9.03 -11.57
N PRO A 247 -16.19 8.74 -11.81
CA PRO A 247 -16.72 7.40 -11.65
C PRO A 247 -15.96 6.40 -12.52
N PHE A 248 -15.90 5.16 -12.10
CA PHE A 248 -15.38 4.09 -12.95
C PHE A 248 -16.29 3.88 -14.17
N SER A 249 -15.69 3.85 -15.34
CA SER A 249 -16.32 3.64 -16.64
C SER A 249 -15.26 3.18 -17.64
N ALA A 250 -15.62 2.76 -18.83
CA ALA A 250 -14.67 2.46 -19.90
C ALA A 250 -13.71 3.64 -20.18
N GLN A 251 -14.22 4.87 -20.12
CA GLN A 251 -13.43 6.08 -20.30
C GLN A 251 -12.38 6.26 -19.18
N THR A 252 -12.77 6.04 -17.92
CA THR A 252 -11.84 6.14 -16.79
C THR A 252 -10.77 5.05 -16.86
N ILE A 253 -11.15 3.80 -17.23
CA ILE A 253 -10.21 2.72 -17.49
C ILE A 253 -9.22 3.13 -18.58
N ALA A 254 -9.70 3.65 -19.72
CA ALA A 254 -8.85 4.10 -20.81
C ALA A 254 -7.85 5.19 -20.38
N CYS A 255 -8.28 6.17 -19.55
CA CYS A 255 -7.39 7.20 -19.02
C CYS A 255 -6.30 6.64 -18.08
N ILE A 256 -6.63 5.66 -17.24
CA ILE A 256 -5.67 5.01 -16.34
C ILE A 256 -4.62 4.24 -17.17
N TYR A 257 -5.05 3.48 -18.19
CA TYR A 257 -4.14 2.79 -19.11
C TYR A 257 -3.27 3.75 -19.92
N ALA A 258 -3.83 4.91 -20.31
CA ALA A 258 -3.06 5.98 -20.95
C ALA A 258 -1.99 6.55 -20.00
N CYS A 259 -2.31 6.76 -18.73
CA CYS A 259 -1.33 7.16 -17.72
C CYS A 259 -0.21 6.13 -17.60
N TRP A 260 -0.53 4.85 -17.46
CA TRP A 260 0.48 3.78 -17.37
C TRP A 260 1.35 3.70 -18.63
N SER A 261 0.78 3.87 -19.82
CA SER A 261 1.54 3.89 -21.08
C SER A 261 2.53 5.06 -21.20
N GLU A 262 2.30 6.15 -20.49
CA GLU A 262 3.14 7.35 -20.48
C GLU A 262 4.01 7.46 -19.21
N GLY A 263 4.01 6.43 -18.34
CA GLY A 263 4.73 6.44 -17.06
C GLY A 263 4.19 7.48 -16.07
N ILE A 264 2.93 7.86 -16.22
CA ILE A 264 2.22 8.81 -15.35
C ILE A 264 1.56 8.03 -14.22
N VAL A 265 1.48 8.62 -13.02
CA VAL A 265 1.02 7.96 -11.81
C VAL A 265 -0.44 8.34 -11.49
N PRO A 266 -1.44 7.49 -11.76
CA PRO A 266 -2.80 7.71 -11.30
C PRO A 266 -2.88 7.61 -9.77
N VAL A 267 -3.50 8.62 -9.15
CA VAL A 267 -3.82 8.66 -7.72
C VAL A 267 -5.31 8.37 -7.57
N VAL A 268 -5.62 7.20 -6.99
CA VAL A 268 -7.00 6.74 -6.82
C VAL A 268 -7.37 6.81 -5.35
N ALA A 269 -8.39 7.62 -5.05
CA ALA A 269 -8.95 7.75 -3.71
C ALA A 269 -10.37 7.17 -3.70
N ASP A 270 -10.61 6.23 -2.79
CA ASP A 270 -11.91 5.58 -2.65
C ASP A 270 -13.00 6.59 -2.26
N PRO A 271 -14.15 6.64 -2.96
CA PRO A 271 -15.26 7.52 -2.60
C PRO A 271 -15.79 7.32 -1.17
N GLY A 272 -15.66 6.11 -0.63
CA GLY A 272 -16.04 5.77 0.75
C GLY A 272 -15.20 6.44 1.84
N LEU A 273 -14.07 7.08 1.49
CA LEU A 273 -13.25 7.86 2.44
C LEU A 273 -13.98 9.05 3.06
N GLY A 274 -15.01 9.56 2.37
CA GLY A 274 -15.65 10.83 2.72
C GLY A 274 -14.78 12.05 2.35
N ILE A 275 -15.42 13.22 2.31
CA ILE A 275 -14.82 14.45 1.74
C ILE A 275 -13.57 14.91 2.50
N SER A 276 -13.57 14.82 3.83
CA SER A 276 -12.43 15.26 4.66
C SER A 276 -11.17 14.44 4.41
N ASN A 277 -11.31 13.11 4.39
CA ASN A 277 -10.19 12.21 4.13
C ASN A 277 -9.75 12.28 2.66
N MET A 278 -10.68 12.41 1.72
CA MET A 278 -10.35 12.61 0.30
C MET A 278 -9.55 13.91 0.09
N ARG A 279 -9.97 15.02 0.73
CA ARG A 279 -9.22 16.28 0.70
C ARG A 279 -7.81 16.12 1.27
N ARG A 280 -7.68 15.35 2.34
CA ARG A 280 -6.39 15.04 2.94
C ARG A 280 -5.52 14.20 2.00
N ALA A 281 -6.05 13.11 1.45
CA ALA A 281 -5.36 12.24 0.49
C ALA A 281 -4.82 13.03 -0.71
N LEU A 282 -5.66 13.87 -1.32
CA LEU A 282 -5.27 14.73 -2.44
C LEU A 282 -4.26 15.82 -2.07
N ARG A 283 -4.21 16.25 -0.81
CA ARG A 283 -3.19 17.18 -0.33
C ARG A 283 -1.84 16.47 -0.10
N GLU A 284 -1.88 15.27 0.44
CA GLU A 284 -0.69 14.46 0.72
C GLU A 284 -0.05 13.96 -0.59
N SER A 285 -0.83 13.45 -1.53
CA SER A 285 -0.33 12.95 -2.83
C SER A 285 0.14 14.04 -3.79
N ARG A 286 -0.19 15.31 -3.55
CA ARG A 286 0.25 16.48 -4.34
C ARG A 286 0.10 16.33 -5.86
N PRO A 287 -1.06 15.92 -6.39
CA PRO A 287 -1.22 15.73 -7.81
C PRO A 287 -1.08 17.08 -8.55
N LEU A 288 -0.32 17.07 -9.64
CA LEU A 288 -0.21 18.24 -10.53
C LEU A 288 -1.44 18.37 -11.42
N PHE A 289 -2.10 17.26 -11.70
CA PHE A 289 -3.26 17.18 -12.57
C PHE A 289 -4.40 16.42 -11.89
N VAL A 290 -5.63 16.72 -12.29
CA VAL A 290 -6.82 16.01 -11.80
C VAL A 290 -7.77 15.73 -12.95
N LEU A 291 -8.11 14.46 -13.12
CA LEU A 291 -9.10 13.99 -14.09
C LEU A 291 -10.51 14.22 -13.53
N THR A 292 -11.34 14.93 -14.27
CA THR A 292 -12.72 15.27 -13.89
C THR A 292 -13.66 15.13 -15.07
N MET A 293 -14.94 14.93 -14.80
CA MET A 293 -16.04 15.13 -15.73
C MET A 293 -16.85 16.38 -15.34
N ARG A 294 -17.82 16.82 -16.15
CA ARG A 294 -18.59 18.06 -15.89
C ARG A 294 -19.11 18.16 -14.47
N ALA A 295 -19.76 17.11 -13.97
CA ALA A 295 -20.36 17.07 -12.63
C ALA A 295 -19.28 17.13 -11.52
N THR A 296 -18.25 16.29 -11.61
CA THR A 296 -17.20 16.24 -10.59
C THR A 296 -16.27 17.44 -10.63
N ARG A 297 -16.15 18.15 -11.77
CA ARG A 297 -15.37 19.36 -11.91
C ARG A 297 -15.92 20.51 -11.06
N ILE A 298 -17.25 20.71 -11.06
CA ILE A 298 -17.90 21.70 -10.21
C ILE A 298 -17.75 21.32 -8.75
N ALA A 299 -18.11 20.07 -8.40
CA ALA A 299 -18.00 19.57 -7.03
C ALA A 299 -16.56 19.67 -6.49
N SER A 300 -15.54 19.33 -7.30
CA SER A 300 -14.12 19.40 -6.86
C SER A 300 -13.67 20.83 -6.58
N ARG A 301 -14.21 21.84 -7.30
CA ARG A 301 -13.92 23.25 -7.03
C ARG A 301 -14.57 23.71 -5.74
N VAL A 302 -15.87 23.47 -5.58
CA VAL A 302 -16.64 23.84 -4.37
C VAL A 302 -16.07 23.18 -3.12
N LEU A 303 -15.69 21.91 -3.22
CA LEU A 303 -15.12 21.14 -2.12
C LEU A 303 -13.61 21.32 -1.95
N HIS A 304 -12.97 22.21 -2.74
CA HIS A 304 -11.52 22.46 -2.71
C HIS A 304 -10.66 21.16 -2.82
N LEU A 305 -11.12 20.20 -3.64
CA LEU A 305 -10.39 18.97 -3.92
C LEU A 305 -9.33 19.25 -4.99
N ALA A 306 -8.06 18.94 -4.69
CA ALA A 306 -6.92 19.18 -5.58
C ALA A 306 -6.92 20.60 -6.21
N HIS A 307 -7.13 21.65 -5.40
CA HIS A 307 -7.41 23.01 -5.86
C HIS A 307 -6.27 23.63 -6.69
N ARG A 308 -5.03 23.17 -6.49
CA ARG A 308 -3.84 23.62 -7.23
C ARG A 308 -3.57 22.82 -8.51
N ALA A 309 -4.24 21.68 -8.68
CA ALA A 309 -4.03 20.81 -9.82
C ALA A 309 -4.74 21.36 -11.09
N GLN A 310 -4.08 21.22 -12.23
CA GLN A 310 -4.69 21.49 -13.53
C GLN A 310 -5.77 20.43 -13.81
N ARG A 311 -6.91 20.85 -14.31
CA ARG A 311 -8.04 19.95 -14.57
C ARG A 311 -8.01 19.42 -15.99
N LEU A 312 -8.07 18.09 -16.09
CA LEU A 312 -8.22 17.34 -17.33
C LEU A 312 -9.69 16.91 -17.46
N ASP A 313 -10.24 17.04 -18.64
CA ASP A 313 -11.64 16.69 -18.93
C ASP A 313 -11.71 15.28 -19.52
N LEU A 314 -12.41 14.36 -18.83
CA LEU A 314 -12.53 12.94 -19.21
C LEU A 314 -13.15 12.79 -20.60
N GLU A 315 -14.24 13.50 -20.87
CA GLU A 315 -14.98 13.40 -22.13
C GLU A 315 -14.12 13.86 -23.31
N ALA A 316 -13.41 14.98 -23.13
CA ALA A 316 -12.48 15.48 -24.15
C ALA A 316 -11.30 14.54 -24.38
N MET A 317 -10.73 13.96 -23.31
CA MET A 317 -9.58 13.06 -23.40
C MET A 317 -9.90 11.76 -24.14
N THR A 318 -11.08 11.23 -23.96
CA THR A 318 -11.51 9.94 -24.54
C THR A 318 -12.24 10.09 -25.88
N SER A 319 -12.36 11.30 -26.42
CA SER A 319 -12.96 11.55 -27.74
C SER A 319 -12.12 10.91 -28.84
N ILE A 320 -12.69 9.99 -29.59
CA ILE A 320 -12.02 9.19 -30.63
C ILE A 320 -11.65 10.05 -31.86
N SER A 321 -12.20 11.26 -31.99
CA SER A 321 -11.90 12.20 -33.08
C SER A 321 -10.53 12.88 -32.97
N GLY A 322 -9.80 12.66 -31.87
CA GLY A 322 -8.50 13.27 -31.61
C GLY A 322 -7.32 12.59 -32.29
N GLN A 323 -6.14 13.26 -32.25
CA GLN A 323 -4.89 12.72 -32.74
C GLN A 323 -4.46 11.51 -31.91
N ARG A 324 -4.27 10.36 -32.55
CA ARG A 324 -3.85 9.10 -31.89
C ARG A 324 -2.32 9.07 -31.76
N VAL A 325 -1.84 8.64 -30.61
CA VAL A 325 -0.43 8.43 -30.32
C VAL A 325 -0.18 6.93 -30.20
N THR A 326 0.68 6.39 -31.07
CA THR A 326 1.01 4.94 -31.09
C THR A 326 2.32 4.63 -30.36
N GLU A 327 3.29 5.55 -30.40
CA GLU A 327 4.59 5.34 -29.73
C GLU A 327 4.47 5.55 -28.22
N SER A 328 4.94 4.58 -27.43
CA SER A 328 5.02 4.65 -25.97
C SER A 328 6.45 4.91 -25.51
N PRO A 329 6.66 5.76 -24.49
CA PRO A 329 7.97 5.83 -23.85
C PRO A 329 8.30 4.50 -23.18
N ALA A 330 9.60 4.23 -23.02
CA ALA A 330 10.02 3.10 -22.22
C ALA A 330 9.66 3.37 -20.73
N VAL A 331 8.88 2.48 -20.14
CA VAL A 331 8.51 2.52 -18.73
C VAL A 331 9.25 1.39 -18.03
N VAL A 332 10.00 1.72 -16.97
CA VAL A 332 10.79 0.74 -16.22
C VAL A 332 10.00 0.21 -15.02
N ASP A 333 10.32 -1.01 -14.59
CA ASP A 333 9.62 -1.73 -13.52
C ASP A 333 9.63 -1.03 -12.18
N SER A 334 10.72 -0.36 -11.84
CA SER A 334 10.88 0.37 -10.58
C SER A 334 10.12 1.70 -10.52
N GLN A 335 9.60 2.18 -11.66
CA GLN A 335 8.87 3.45 -11.72
C GLN A 335 7.51 3.34 -11.02
N GLU A 336 7.13 4.38 -10.25
CA GLU A 336 5.80 4.48 -9.64
C GLU A 336 4.70 4.35 -10.71
N ALA A 337 3.71 3.51 -10.43
CA ALA A 337 2.59 3.24 -11.34
C ALA A 337 1.23 3.61 -10.74
N ALA A 338 1.09 3.64 -9.43
CA ALA A 338 -0.17 4.00 -8.78
C ALA A 338 0.05 4.44 -7.33
N VAL A 339 -0.81 5.34 -6.86
CA VAL A 339 -1.00 5.62 -5.43
C VAL A 339 -2.46 5.36 -5.08
N LEU A 340 -2.69 4.35 -4.23
CA LEU A 340 -4.02 3.89 -3.85
C LEU A 340 -4.35 4.35 -2.44
N TYR A 341 -5.34 5.23 -2.27
CA TYR A 341 -5.82 5.67 -0.97
C TYR A 341 -7.03 4.85 -0.53
N THR A 342 -6.90 4.17 0.58
CA THR A 342 -7.98 3.40 1.18
C THR A 342 -8.25 3.86 2.62
N SER A 343 -9.49 3.65 3.08
CA SER A 343 -9.84 3.85 4.49
C SER A 343 -9.19 2.75 5.30
N GLY A 344 -8.09 3.05 6.00
CA GLY A 344 -7.57 2.14 7.01
C GLY A 344 -8.64 1.85 8.08
N ALA A 345 -8.71 0.62 8.60
CA ALA A 345 -9.65 0.23 9.65
C ALA A 345 -9.48 1.06 10.95
N THR A 346 -8.33 1.68 11.15
CA THR A 346 -7.94 2.33 12.40
C THR A 346 -7.17 3.64 12.19
N GLY A 347 -7.67 4.56 11.35
CA GLY A 347 -6.97 5.83 11.21
C GLY A 347 -7.18 6.57 9.90
N PRO A 348 -6.49 7.68 9.70
CA PRO A 348 -6.58 8.46 8.47
C PRO A 348 -6.12 7.64 7.25
N ALA A 349 -6.75 7.93 6.10
CA ALA A 349 -6.41 7.30 4.82
C ALA A 349 -4.91 7.35 4.53
N LYS A 350 -4.39 6.27 3.97
CA LYS A 350 -2.97 6.11 3.61
C LYS A 350 -2.86 5.90 2.11
N GLY A 351 -1.92 6.58 1.46
CA GLY A 351 -1.58 6.33 0.07
C GLY A 351 -0.59 5.18 -0.03
N VAL A 352 -0.98 4.09 -0.66
CA VAL A 352 -0.11 2.93 -0.90
C VAL A 352 0.49 3.07 -2.30
N VAL A 353 1.81 3.03 -2.40
CA VAL A 353 2.55 3.23 -3.65
C VAL A 353 2.89 1.89 -4.29
N TYR A 354 2.55 1.75 -5.56
CA TYR A 354 2.90 0.60 -6.39
C TYR A 354 3.79 1.01 -7.57
N THR A 355 4.72 0.15 -7.95
CA THR A 355 5.51 0.28 -9.18
C THR A 355 4.87 -0.48 -10.34
N HIS A 356 5.32 -0.21 -11.57
CA HIS A 356 4.89 -0.93 -12.77
C HIS A 356 5.20 -2.44 -12.68
N GLY A 357 6.40 -2.80 -12.19
CA GLY A 357 6.79 -4.19 -12.00
C GLY A 357 5.87 -4.92 -11.01
N GLN A 358 5.51 -4.26 -9.89
CA GLN A 358 4.60 -4.83 -8.90
C GLN A 358 3.18 -5.02 -9.45
N LEU A 359 2.64 -4.06 -10.22
CA LEU A 359 1.31 -4.21 -10.84
C LEU A 359 1.29 -5.33 -11.89
N ARG A 360 2.36 -5.49 -12.67
CA ARG A 360 2.48 -6.60 -13.63
C ARG A 360 2.59 -7.95 -12.93
N ALA A 361 3.44 -8.06 -11.91
CA ALA A 361 3.58 -9.29 -11.13
C ALA A 361 2.25 -9.69 -10.48
N LEU A 362 1.52 -8.72 -9.92
CA LEU A 362 0.20 -8.93 -9.34
C LEU A 362 -0.82 -9.40 -10.38
N ALA A 363 -0.92 -8.71 -11.52
CA ALA A 363 -1.85 -9.10 -12.59
C ALA A 363 -1.57 -10.52 -13.10
N HIS A 364 -0.28 -10.86 -13.28
CA HIS A 364 0.12 -12.19 -13.69
C HIS A 364 -0.22 -13.26 -12.65
N ALA A 365 0.07 -13.00 -11.37
CA ALA A 365 -0.22 -13.93 -10.29
C ALA A 365 -1.72 -14.25 -10.18
N ILE A 366 -2.58 -13.23 -10.28
CA ILE A 366 -4.04 -13.42 -10.28
C ILE A 366 -4.48 -14.24 -11.51
N GLN A 367 -3.97 -13.91 -12.70
CA GLN A 367 -4.30 -14.61 -13.93
C GLN A 367 -3.95 -16.10 -13.83
N GLN A 368 -2.76 -16.43 -13.36
CA GLN A 368 -2.30 -17.82 -13.20
C GLN A 368 -3.10 -18.57 -12.13
N GLN A 369 -3.28 -17.94 -10.96
CA GLN A 369 -3.97 -18.58 -9.84
C GLN A 369 -5.40 -19.00 -10.17
N PHE A 370 -6.13 -18.16 -10.89
CA PHE A 370 -7.55 -18.41 -11.22
C PHE A 370 -7.75 -18.88 -12.66
N SER A 371 -6.65 -19.27 -13.34
CA SER A 371 -6.68 -19.79 -14.72
C SER A 371 -7.49 -18.92 -15.67
N ILE A 372 -7.27 -17.58 -15.61
CA ILE A 372 -8.02 -16.60 -16.40
C ILE A 372 -7.51 -16.60 -17.84
N THR A 373 -8.41 -16.78 -18.80
CA THR A 373 -8.11 -16.86 -20.22
C THR A 373 -8.90 -15.83 -21.04
N ASP A 374 -8.57 -15.67 -22.31
CA ASP A 374 -9.24 -14.77 -23.27
C ASP A 374 -10.73 -15.11 -23.49
N ASP A 375 -11.16 -16.33 -23.15
CA ASP A 375 -12.55 -16.80 -23.29
C ASP A 375 -13.44 -16.43 -22.11
N ASP A 376 -12.83 -15.89 -21.02
CA ASP A 376 -13.55 -15.49 -19.84
C ASP A 376 -14.22 -14.12 -19.99
N GLY A 377 -15.25 -13.89 -19.19
CA GLY A 377 -15.87 -12.60 -18.93
C GLY A 377 -15.94 -12.34 -17.43
N ILE A 378 -15.66 -11.13 -16.99
CA ILE A 378 -15.59 -10.76 -15.58
C ILE A 378 -16.73 -9.83 -15.21
N ALA A 379 -17.55 -10.20 -14.22
CA ALA A 379 -18.41 -9.25 -13.53
C ALA A 379 -17.69 -8.70 -12.28
N ALA A 380 -17.33 -7.42 -12.31
CA ALA A 380 -16.57 -6.77 -11.24
C ALA A 380 -17.52 -6.07 -10.24
N ALA A 381 -18.11 -6.80 -9.30
CA ALA A 381 -18.90 -6.21 -8.22
C ALA A 381 -18.03 -5.48 -7.17
N TYR A 382 -16.71 -5.66 -7.20
CA TYR A 382 -15.74 -4.72 -6.67
C TYR A 382 -15.08 -3.99 -7.86
N ILE A 383 -15.59 -2.81 -8.15
CA ILE A 383 -15.32 -2.07 -9.39
C ILE A 383 -13.82 -1.93 -9.74
N PRO A 384 -12.87 -1.65 -8.79
CA PRO A 384 -11.45 -1.57 -9.14
C PRO A 384 -10.86 -2.84 -9.77
N PHE A 385 -11.48 -4.00 -9.56
CA PHE A 385 -11.04 -5.26 -10.18
C PHE A 385 -11.20 -5.24 -11.72
N ALA A 386 -12.10 -4.41 -12.24
CA ALA A 386 -12.28 -4.21 -13.68
C ALA A 386 -11.00 -3.69 -14.38
N LEU A 387 -10.08 -3.06 -13.66
CA LEU A 387 -8.81 -2.60 -14.22
C LEU A 387 -7.91 -3.74 -14.73
N TYR A 388 -8.10 -4.97 -14.25
CA TYR A 388 -7.30 -6.10 -14.72
C TYR A 388 -7.78 -6.68 -16.05
N GLY A 389 -9.06 -6.51 -16.40
CA GLY A 389 -9.60 -7.09 -17.63
C GLY A 389 -8.81 -6.75 -18.89
N PRO A 390 -8.55 -5.46 -19.20
CA PRO A 390 -7.74 -5.11 -20.36
C PRO A 390 -6.30 -5.65 -20.32
N ALA A 391 -5.70 -5.80 -19.12
CA ALA A 391 -4.37 -6.38 -18.97
C ALA A 391 -4.34 -7.87 -19.31
N TRP A 392 -5.44 -8.59 -19.08
CA TRP A 392 -5.60 -10.01 -19.42
C TRP A 392 -6.20 -10.25 -20.82
N GLY A 393 -6.74 -9.21 -21.44
CA GLY A 393 -7.51 -9.36 -22.69
C GLY A 393 -8.92 -9.92 -22.48
N VAL A 394 -9.47 -9.76 -21.29
CA VAL A 394 -10.78 -10.31 -20.85
C VAL A 394 -11.82 -9.20 -20.79
N ALA A 395 -13.02 -9.48 -21.30
CA ALA A 395 -14.14 -8.55 -21.22
C ALA A 395 -14.58 -8.34 -19.77
N VAL A 396 -14.87 -7.09 -19.40
CA VAL A 396 -15.32 -6.76 -18.04
C VAL A 396 -16.66 -6.05 -18.04
N ALA A 397 -17.54 -6.47 -17.14
CA ALA A 397 -18.78 -5.78 -16.83
C ALA A 397 -18.65 -4.98 -15.54
N LEU A 398 -19.17 -3.77 -15.55
CA LEU A 398 -19.38 -2.91 -14.40
C LEU A 398 -20.85 -3.04 -13.99
N PRO A 399 -21.18 -3.85 -12.96
CA PRO A 399 -22.57 -3.99 -12.51
C PRO A 399 -23.16 -2.66 -12.04
N LYS A 400 -24.46 -2.53 -12.11
CA LYS A 400 -25.17 -1.39 -11.53
C LYS A 400 -25.14 -1.47 -10.01
N ILE A 401 -24.04 -1.03 -9.42
CA ILE A 401 -23.79 -1.08 -7.98
C ILE A 401 -23.61 0.33 -7.41
N ASN A 402 -24.18 0.57 -6.23
CA ASN A 402 -23.89 1.77 -5.50
C ASN A 402 -22.58 1.59 -4.74
N VAL A 403 -21.50 2.25 -5.18
CA VAL A 403 -20.17 2.13 -4.57
C VAL A 403 -20.11 2.57 -3.10
N VAL A 404 -21.07 3.37 -2.62
CA VAL A 404 -21.18 3.78 -1.21
C VAL A 404 -22.02 2.78 -0.39
N ALA A 405 -22.83 1.96 -1.04
CA ALA A 405 -23.70 0.95 -0.43
C ALA A 405 -23.68 -0.36 -1.25
N PRO A 406 -22.53 -1.02 -1.41
CA PRO A 406 -22.38 -2.17 -2.31
C PRO A 406 -23.26 -3.37 -1.93
N GLY A 407 -23.64 -3.52 -0.66
CA GLY A 407 -24.54 -4.55 -0.19
C GLY A 407 -25.98 -4.49 -0.76
N LYS A 408 -26.29 -3.52 -1.64
CA LYS A 408 -27.59 -3.40 -2.32
C LYS A 408 -27.57 -3.90 -3.76
N LEU A 409 -26.54 -4.61 -4.21
CA LEU A 409 -26.50 -5.23 -5.53
C LEU A 409 -27.65 -6.24 -5.66
N ALA A 410 -28.57 -6.05 -6.63
CA ALA A 410 -29.65 -6.98 -6.91
C ALA A 410 -29.17 -8.13 -7.81
N ALA A 411 -29.84 -9.28 -7.72
CA ALA A 411 -29.56 -10.44 -8.57
C ALA A 411 -29.72 -10.12 -10.06
N GLU A 412 -30.75 -9.35 -10.42
CA GLU A 412 -31.03 -8.92 -11.80
C GLU A 412 -29.88 -8.03 -12.34
N ASP A 413 -29.36 -7.09 -11.54
CA ASP A 413 -28.24 -6.23 -11.94
C ASP A 413 -26.95 -7.04 -12.15
N LEU A 414 -26.76 -8.15 -11.41
CA LEU A 414 -25.64 -9.08 -11.63
C LEU A 414 -25.87 -9.94 -12.89
N HIS A 415 -27.09 -10.45 -13.14
CA HIS A 415 -27.40 -11.16 -14.36
C HIS A 415 -27.17 -10.31 -15.62
N ASP A 416 -27.59 -9.05 -15.58
CA ASP A 416 -27.33 -8.10 -16.66
C ASP A 416 -25.84 -7.91 -16.94
N ALA A 417 -25.06 -7.78 -15.88
CA ALA A 417 -23.60 -7.62 -16.00
C ALA A 417 -22.94 -8.87 -16.59
N LEU A 418 -23.30 -10.07 -16.08
CA LEU A 418 -22.75 -11.33 -16.58
C LEU A 418 -23.13 -11.57 -18.05
N ASN A 419 -24.40 -11.32 -18.42
CA ASN A 419 -24.86 -11.48 -19.79
C ASN A 419 -24.15 -10.53 -20.77
N GLY A 420 -23.83 -9.30 -20.32
CA GLY A 420 -23.16 -8.30 -21.16
C GLY A 420 -21.73 -8.66 -21.60
N VAL A 421 -21.08 -9.64 -20.94
CA VAL A 421 -19.71 -10.05 -21.22
C VAL A 421 -19.52 -11.57 -21.33
N ASN A 422 -20.61 -12.36 -21.40
CA ASN A 422 -20.59 -13.81 -21.27
C ASN A 422 -19.82 -14.25 -20.02
N GLY A 423 -20.21 -13.67 -18.87
CA GLY A 423 -19.45 -13.69 -17.63
C GLY A 423 -19.28 -15.09 -17.03
N THR A 424 -18.05 -15.47 -16.80
CA THR A 424 -17.61 -16.74 -16.20
C THR A 424 -16.91 -16.53 -14.87
N ILE A 425 -16.53 -15.29 -14.56
CA ILE A 425 -15.83 -14.92 -13.34
C ILE A 425 -16.58 -13.82 -12.61
N LEU A 426 -16.76 -13.99 -11.30
CA LEU A 426 -17.32 -12.98 -10.41
C LEU A 426 -16.31 -12.60 -9.33
N PHE A 427 -16.08 -11.31 -9.16
CA PHE A 427 -15.40 -10.79 -7.97
C PHE A 427 -16.35 -9.90 -7.18
N ALA A 428 -16.68 -10.29 -5.93
CA ALA A 428 -17.60 -9.56 -5.08
C ALA A 428 -17.18 -9.62 -3.60
N ALA A 429 -17.47 -8.55 -2.84
CA ALA A 429 -17.36 -8.61 -1.39
C ALA A 429 -18.52 -9.43 -0.78
N PRO A 430 -18.41 -9.92 0.47
CA PRO A 430 -19.49 -10.71 1.10
C PRO A 430 -20.84 -10.01 1.18
N ALA A 431 -20.88 -8.70 1.41
CA ALA A 431 -22.13 -7.95 1.56
C ALA A 431 -23.00 -7.91 0.27
N PRO A 432 -22.47 -7.64 -0.94
CA PRO A 432 -23.19 -7.83 -2.20
C PRO A 432 -23.70 -9.26 -2.40
N LEU A 433 -22.88 -10.27 -2.12
CA LEU A 433 -23.26 -11.68 -2.28
C LEU A 433 -24.48 -12.04 -1.43
N ARG A 434 -24.50 -11.67 -0.15
CA ARG A 434 -25.66 -11.90 0.74
C ARG A 434 -26.97 -11.32 0.17
N ASN A 435 -26.90 -10.22 -0.58
CA ASN A 435 -28.11 -9.65 -1.17
C ASN A 435 -28.52 -10.37 -2.46
N VAL A 436 -27.56 -10.72 -3.30
CA VAL A 436 -27.79 -11.41 -4.57
C VAL A 436 -28.44 -12.80 -4.38
N ILE A 437 -28.06 -13.52 -3.31
CA ILE A 437 -28.56 -14.88 -3.06
C ILE A 437 -29.95 -14.93 -2.40
N LYS A 438 -30.48 -13.79 -1.89
CA LYS A 438 -31.78 -13.74 -1.19
C LYS A 438 -32.95 -14.17 -2.05
N ASP A 439 -32.91 -13.90 -3.36
CA ASP A 439 -34.00 -14.13 -4.29
C ASP A 439 -33.93 -15.52 -4.96
N ALA A 440 -33.15 -16.46 -4.39
CA ALA A 440 -32.87 -17.78 -4.94
C ALA A 440 -32.39 -17.77 -6.41
N ALA A 441 -31.68 -16.70 -6.79
CA ALA A 441 -31.15 -16.57 -8.15
C ALA A 441 -30.00 -17.56 -8.35
N VAL A 442 -29.89 -18.11 -9.57
CA VAL A 442 -28.85 -19.07 -9.96
C VAL A 442 -28.02 -18.52 -11.11
N PHE A 443 -26.70 -18.64 -11.00
CA PHE A 443 -25.72 -18.11 -11.96
C PHE A 443 -24.86 -19.25 -12.53
N PRO A 444 -25.37 -20.08 -13.42
CA PRO A 444 -24.74 -21.32 -13.88
C PRO A 444 -23.52 -21.08 -14.79
N THR A 445 -23.37 -19.88 -15.36
CA THR A 445 -22.25 -19.55 -16.25
C THR A 445 -20.96 -19.25 -15.48
N VAL A 446 -21.06 -18.91 -14.20
CA VAL A 446 -19.90 -18.55 -13.38
C VAL A 446 -19.12 -19.81 -13.01
N ARG A 447 -17.87 -19.89 -13.47
CA ARG A 447 -16.93 -20.99 -13.14
C ARG A 447 -16.00 -20.67 -11.96
N CYS A 448 -15.76 -19.37 -11.71
CA CYS A 448 -14.87 -18.89 -10.65
C CYS A 448 -15.53 -17.72 -9.91
N MET A 449 -15.74 -17.88 -8.62
CA MET A 449 -16.24 -16.84 -7.75
C MET A 449 -15.23 -16.50 -6.68
N MET A 450 -14.78 -15.26 -6.65
CA MET A 450 -13.85 -14.73 -5.67
C MET A 450 -14.57 -13.77 -4.73
N SER A 451 -14.42 -13.99 -3.41
CA SER A 451 -14.96 -13.08 -2.39
C SER A 451 -13.86 -12.66 -1.42
N ALA A 452 -13.61 -11.35 -1.34
CA ALA A 452 -12.57 -10.79 -0.50
C ALA A 452 -12.99 -9.45 0.14
N GLY A 453 -12.13 -8.90 0.99
CA GLY A 453 -12.32 -7.61 1.66
C GLY A 453 -12.93 -7.70 3.05
N ALA A 454 -13.54 -8.83 3.41
CA ALA A 454 -14.01 -9.17 4.75
C ALA A 454 -14.06 -10.71 4.91
N PRO A 455 -14.08 -11.23 6.14
CA PRO A 455 -14.30 -12.65 6.37
C PRO A 455 -15.60 -13.15 5.74
N VAL A 456 -15.56 -14.32 5.12
CA VAL A 456 -16.72 -15.01 4.55
C VAL A 456 -17.09 -16.14 5.52
N SER A 457 -18.32 -16.16 6.03
CA SER A 457 -18.78 -17.24 6.91
C SER A 457 -19.07 -18.52 6.12
N ASP A 458 -19.00 -19.67 6.80
CA ASP A 458 -19.29 -20.95 6.16
C ASP A 458 -20.74 -21.06 5.71
N ALA A 459 -21.68 -20.49 6.45
CA ALA A 459 -23.08 -20.36 6.05
C ALA A 459 -23.23 -19.61 4.71
N LEU A 460 -22.56 -18.45 4.57
CA LEU A 460 -22.59 -17.69 3.31
C LEU A 460 -21.98 -18.49 2.16
N LEU A 461 -20.90 -19.24 2.38
CA LEU A 461 -20.31 -20.07 1.34
C LEU A 461 -21.25 -21.20 0.90
N HIS A 462 -21.95 -21.81 1.86
CA HIS A 462 -22.94 -22.84 1.57
C HIS A 462 -24.07 -22.28 0.69
N ASP A 463 -24.64 -21.12 1.06
CA ASP A 463 -25.69 -20.46 0.29
C ASP A 463 -25.20 -20.02 -1.09
N VAL A 464 -23.99 -19.48 -1.19
CA VAL A 464 -23.34 -19.10 -2.45
C VAL A 464 -23.13 -20.30 -3.36
N ALA A 465 -22.78 -21.47 -2.82
CA ALA A 465 -22.60 -22.69 -3.61
C ALA A 465 -23.91 -23.12 -4.34
N HIS A 466 -25.06 -22.87 -3.72
CA HIS A 466 -26.35 -23.12 -4.38
C HIS A 466 -26.64 -22.12 -5.52
N ALA A 467 -26.29 -20.84 -5.32
CA ALA A 467 -26.48 -19.80 -6.32
C ALA A 467 -25.49 -19.91 -7.50
N PHE A 468 -24.30 -20.47 -7.26
CA PHE A 468 -23.23 -20.63 -8.25
C PHE A 468 -22.81 -22.11 -8.38
N PRO A 469 -23.68 -22.99 -8.94
CA PRO A 469 -23.52 -24.45 -8.84
C PRO A 469 -22.30 -25.02 -9.58
N HIS A 470 -21.70 -24.28 -10.49
CA HIS A 470 -20.53 -24.69 -11.26
C HIS A 470 -19.28 -23.90 -10.92
N ALA A 471 -19.35 -22.99 -9.93
CA ALA A 471 -18.23 -22.14 -9.58
C ALA A 471 -17.31 -22.81 -8.55
N GLU A 472 -16.01 -22.71 -8.80
CA GLU A 472 -15.02 -22.83 -7.73
C GLU A 472 -15.06 -21.55 -6.88
N LEU A 473 -15.17 -21.74 -5.54
CA LEU A 473 -15.34 -20.64 -4.59
C LEU A 473 -14.02 -20.33 -3.88
N PHE A 474 -13.55 -19.12 -4.06
CA PHE A 474 -12.30 -18.65 -3.47
C PHE A 474 -12.54 -17.49 -2.50
N SER A 475 -11.83 -17.52 -1.36
CA SER A 475 -11.83 -16.43 -0.39
C SER A 475 -10.39 -15.95 -0.12
N PRO A 476 -9.73 -15.32 -1.11
CA PRO A 476 -8.33 -14.92 -0.98
C PRO A 476 -8.16 -13.81 0.06
N TYR A 477 -7.07 -13.92 0.83
CA TYR A 477 -6.64 -12.90 1.75
C TYR A 477 -5.72 -11.90 1.05
N GLY A 478 -5.87 -10.65 1.44
CA GLY A 478 -5.02 -9.56 0.97
C GLY A 478 -5.38 -8.21 1.59
N MET A 479 -4.56 -7.25 1.36
CA MET A 479 -4.73 -5.86 1.79
C MET A 479 -4.24 -4.91 0.69
N THR A 480 -4.49 -3.62 0.84
CA THR A 480 -4.06 -2.64 -0.18
C THR A 480 -2.55 -2.64 -0.36
N GLU A 481 -1.80 -2.94 0.67
CA GLU A 481 -0.34 -3.02 0.64
C GLU A 481 0.18 -4.26 -0.10
N MET A 482 -0.66 -5.31 -0.22
CA MET A 482 -0.40 -6.54 -0.98
C MET A 482 -1.75 -7.17 -1.33
N LEU A 483 -2.27 -6.87 -2.53
CA LEU A 483 -3.69 -7.09 -2.88
C LEU A 483 -4.13 -8.55 -2.87
N ILE A 484 -3.25 -9.50 -3.16
CA ILE A 484 -3.50 -10.93 -2.98
C ILE A 484 -2.28 -11.58 -2.31
N VAL A 485 -2.54 -12.31 -1.23
CA VAL A 485 -1.52 -13.03 -0.46
C VAL A 485 -1.71 -14.53 -0.61
N THR A 486 -2.97 -15.00 -0.56
CA THR A 486 -3.28 -16.43 -0.54
C THR A 486 -4.19 -16.83 -1.70
N ASP A 487 -4.20 -18.14 -2.01
CA ASP A 487 -5.03 -18.76 -3.05
C ASP A 487 -6.54 -18.71 -2.74
N GLY A 488 -6.90 -18.50 -1.49
CA GLY A 488 -8.29 -18.46 -1.05
C GLY A 488 -8.97 -19.82 -1.01
N VAL A 489 -8.23 -20.91 -1.19
CA VAL A 489 -8.74 -22.29 -1.03
C VAL A 489 -8.80 -22.60 0.47
N ARG A 490 -10.01 -22.73 0.99
CA ARG A 490 -10.18 -23.00 2.42
C ARG A 490 -9.72 -24.43 2.78
N ALA A 491 -8.87 -24.50 3.80
CA ALA A 491 -8.64 -25.79 4.48
C ALA A 491 -9.86 -26.14 5.35
N GLU A 492 -10.15 -27.41 5.51
CA GLU A 492 -11.06 -27.86 6.56
C GLU A 492 -10.54 -27.37 7.90
N ALA A 493 -11.27 -26.45 8.53
CA ALA A 493 -10.90 -25.87 9.81
C ALA A 493 -11.71 -26.51 10.93
N SER A 494 -11.09 -26.75 12.06
CA SER A 494 -11.83 -26.95 13.29
C SER A 494 -12.50 -25.63 13.69
N HIS A 495 -13.71 -25.70 14.24
CA HIS A 495 -14.60 -24.56 14.50
C HIS A 495 -14.07 -23.47 15.45
N HIS A 496 -12.79 -23.50 15.84
CA HIS A 496 -12.16 -22.62 16.82
C HIS A 496 -10.80 -22.06 16.38
N GLU A 497 -10.41 -22.23 15.12
CA GLU A 497 -9.06 -21.87 14.65
C GLU A 497 -9.01 -20.53 13.90
N GLY A 498 -10.12 -19.80 13.80
CA GLY A 498 -10.18 -18.59 12.97
C GLY A 498 -10.58 -18.90 11.53
N VAL A 499 -10.51 -17.91 10.65
CA VAL A 499 -10.89 -18.05 9.24
C VAL A 499 -9.70 -18.57 8.44
N SER A 500 -9.81 -19.76 7.87
CA SER A 500 -8.85 -20.25 6.86
C SER A 500 -8.95 -19.37 5.62
N VAL A 501 -7.83 -18.82 5.17
CA VAL A 501 -7.75 -17.97 3.97
C VAL A 501 -6.90 -18.62 2.86
N GLY A 502 -6.54 -19.88 3.02
CA GLY A 502 -5.77 -20.64 2.05
C GLY A 502 -4.26 -20.57 2.27
N ARG A 503 -3.52 -20.96 1.25
CA ARG A 503 -2.05 -20.97 1.26
C ARG A 503 -1.50 -19.73 0.56
N PRO A 504 -0.32 -19.23 0.99
CA PRO A 504 0.37 -18.19 0.24
C PRO A 504 0.56 -18.57 -1.23
N LEU A 505 0.40 -17.61 -2.12
CA LEU A 505 0.64 -17.78 -3.56
C LEU A 505 2.12 -18.07 -3.86
N PRO A 506 2.46 -18.67 -5.00
CA PRO A 506 3.85 -18.87 -5.42
C PRO A 506 4.66 -17.56 -5.35
N GLY A 507 5.81 -17.59 -4.67
CA GLY A 507 6.66 -16.42 -4.43
C GLY A 507 6.24 -15.52 -3.27
N VAL A 508 5.09 -15.79 -2.66
CA VAL A 508 4.61 -15.12 -1.44
C VAL A 508 4.91 -15.97 -0.22
N ASP A 509 5.32 -15.32 0.86
CA ASP A 509 5.47 -15.98 2.17
C ASP A 509 4.70 -15.22 3.25
N ALA A 510 4.22 -15.97 4.24
CA ALA A 510 3.64 -15.45 5.46
C ALA A 510 4.48 -15.87 6.66
N MET A 511 4.67 -14.98 7.62
CA MET A 511 5.43 -15.17 8.84
C MET A 511 4.61 -14.69 10.02
N ILE A 512 4.67 -15.41 11.14
CA ILE A 512 3.99 -15.03 12.37
C ILE A 512 5.02 -14.58 13.39
N LEU A 513 4.86 -13.38 13.93
CA LEU A 513 5.70 -12.84 15.00
C LEU A 513 4.92 -12.75 16.32
N PRO A 514 5.60 -12.72 17.48
CA PRO A 514 4.92 -12.59 18.76
C PRO A 514 3.99 -11.40 18.84
N LEU A 515 2.87 -11.54 19.56
CA LEU A 515 1.95 -10.41 19.80
C LEU A 515 2.64 -9.29 20.57
N GLY A 516 2.52 -8.06 20.03
CA GLY A 516 3.17 -6.86 20.59
C GLY A 516 4.59 -6.63 20.09
N PHE A 517 5.01 -7.35 19.04
CA PHE A 517 6.29 -7.13 18.35
C PHE A 517 6.45 -5.64 17.96
N THR A 518 7.62 -5.10 18.18
CA THR A 518 8.02 -3.73 17.77
C THR A 518 9.14 -3.78 16.74
N SER A 519 9.32 -2.72 15.97
CA SER A 519 10.40 -2.64 14.96
C SER A 519 11.82 -2.68 15.56
N ASP A 520 11.94 -2.52 16.87
CA ASP A 520 13.22 -2.55 17.58
C ASP A 520 13.56 -3.97 18.10
N ASP A 521 12.59 -4.90 18.04
CA ASP A 521 12.78 -6.29 18.47
C ASP A 521 13.53 -7.10 17.40
N VAL A 522 14.25 -8.12 17.86
CA VAL A 522 14.85 -9.12 16.96
C VAL A 522 13.76 -10.00 16.38
N VAL A 523 13.80 -10.21 15.06
CA VAL A 523 12.80 -11.02 14.36
C VAL A 523 12.99 -12.52 14.69
N HIS A 524 12.06 -13.07 15.46
CA HIS A 524 11.98 -14.47 15.77
C HIS A 524 10.57 -15.00 15.47
N PRO A 525 10.36 -15.64 14.31
CA PRO A 525 9.06 -16.24 13.99
C PRO A 525 8.65 -17.27 15.04
N VAL A 526 7.36 -17.31 15.37
CA VAL A 526 6.80 -18.35 16.22
C VAL A 526 6.64 -19.65 15.44
N VAL A 527 6.52 -20.77 16.14
CA VAL A 527 6.29 -22.08 15.52
C VAL A 527 4.87 -22.19 14.97
N ASP A 528 4.67 -23.08 13.98
CA ASP A 528 3.37 -23.34 13.37
C ASP A 528 2.31 -23.67 14.43
N GLY A 529 1.11 -23.15 14.22
CA GLY A 529 -0.03 -23.28 15.13
C GLY A 529 -0.06 -22.31 16.30
N VAL A 530 0.98 -21.48 16.48
CA VAL A 530 1.01 -20.45 17.52
C VAL A 530 0.49 -19.13 16.97
N THR A 531 -0.50 -18.55 17.64
CA THR A 531 -1.10 -17.26 17.29
C THR A 531 -0.15 -16.10 17.55
N GLY A 532 -0.03 -15.21 16.57
CA GLY A 532 0.77 -14.00 16.63
C GLY A 532 0.38 -12.98 15.58
N GLU A 533 1.21 -11.97 15.36
CA GLU A 533 0.99 -10.97 14.33
C GLU A 533 1.44 -11.48 12.97
N VAL A 534 0.61 -11.28 11.95
CA VAL A 534 0.84 -11.74 10.58
C VAL A 534 1.70 -10.74 9.82
N PHE A 535 2.79 -11.23 9.24
CA PHE A 535 3.67 -10.50 8.32
C PHE A 535 3.71 -11.22 6.98
N VAL A 536 3.79 -10.46 5.89
CA VAL A 536 3.77 -11.00 4.52
C VAL A 536 4.86 -10.37 3.66
N THR A 537 5.35 -11.13 2.69
CA THR A 537 6.30 -10.66 1.68
C THR A 537 6.03 -11.33 0.33
N GLY A 538 6.39 -10.67 -0.76
CA GLY A 538 6.22 -11.22 -2.11
C GLY A 538 6.55 -10.21 -3.21
N PRO A 539 6.56 -10.64 -4.49
CA PRO A 539 6.98 -9.82 -5.62
C PRO A 539 6.14 -8.55 -5.87
N TRP A 540 4.89 -8.55 -5.43
CA TRP A 540 3.99 -7.40 -5.56
C TRP A 540 3.68 -6.72 -4.23
N LEU A 541 4.52 -6.92 -3.23
CA LEU A 541 4.46 -6.11 -2.01
C LEU A 541 4.72 -4.65 -2.37
N SER A 542 3.78 -3.74 -2.03
CA SER A 542 3.88 -2.31 -2.35
C SER A 542 5.20 -1.69 -1.86
N VAL A 543 5.62 -0.59 -2.47
CA VAL A 543 6.78 0.19 -2.01
C VAL A 543 6.61 0.66 -0.57
N GLY A 544 5.37 1.00 -0.18
CA GLY A 544 5.04 1.47 1.16
C GLY A 544 3.99 2.58 1.12
N TYR A 545 3.95 3.36 2.19
CA TYR A 545 3.03 4.49 2.31
C TYR A 545 3.66 5.78 1.82
N ASP A 546 2.95 6.49 0.97
CA ASP A 546 3.36 7.77 0.41
C ASP A 546 3.63 8.79 1.53
N GLN A 547 4.86 9.34 1.58
CA GLN A 547 5.30 10.37 2.52
C GLN A 547 5.12 10.05 4.03
N HIS A 548 4.91 8.80 4.41
CA HIS A 548 4.72 8.38 5.80
C HIS A 548 5.88 7.51 6.32
N TRP A 549 7.10 8.06 6.37
CA TRP A 549 8.30 7.31 6.75
C TRP A 549 8.21 6.59 8.11
N GLN A 550 7.58 7.21 9.13
CA GLN A 550 7.39 6.56 10.43
C GLN A 550 6.52 5.32 10.33
N ARG A 551 5.40 5.41 9.58
CA ARG A 551 4.53 4.27 9.36
C ARG A 551 5.20 3.19 8.52
N ASN A 552 6.03 3.59 7.54
CA ASN A 552 6.80 2.63 6.77
C ASN A 552 7.76 1.87 7.67
N ARG A 553 8.50 2.57 8.56
CA ARG A 553 9.37 1.94 9.54
C ARG A 553 8.62 0.96 10.45
N ASP A 554 7.46 1.36 10.97
CA ASP A 554 6.68 0.55 11.91
C ASP A 554 5.93 -0.62 11.23
N ALA A 555 5.69 -0.50 9.92
CA ALA A 555 5.00 -1.50 9.10
C ALA A 555 5.94 -2.42 8.32
N ARG A 556 7.26 -2.19 8.35
CA ARG A 556 8.24 -2.97 7.58
C ARG A 556 9.32 -3.54 8.49
N VAL A 557 9.69 -4.78 8.27
CA VAL A 557 10.83 -5.43 8.91
C VAL A 557 11.68 -6.13 7.86
N GLN A 558 12.99 -6.17 8.09
CA GLN A 558 13.93 -6.92 7.26
C GLN A 558 14.23 -8.26 7.93
N PHE A 559 14.01 -9.34 7.22
CA PHE A 559 14.31 -10.69 7.70
C PHE A 559 14.67 -11.62 6.53
N ASN A 560 15.74 -12.38 6.65
CA ASN A 560 16.28 -13.27 5.61
C ASN A 560 16.43 -12.58 4.24
N SER A 561 17.05 -11.38 4.23
CA SER A 561 17.28 -10.56 3.03
C SER A 561 16.01 -10.17 2.26
N ARG A 562 14.86 -10.23 2.90
CA ARG A 562 13.57 -9.81 2.33
C ARG A 562 12.90 -8.77 3.21
N GLU A 563 12.17 -7.87 2.58
CA GLU A 563 11.30 -6.94 3.29
C GLU A 563 9.94 -7.58 3.54
N TRP A 564 9.45 -7.46 4.78
CA TRP A 564 8.17 -8.00 5.23
C TRP A 564 7.26 -6.89 5.68
N HIS A 565 5.98 -7.00 5.34
CA HIS A 565 4.95 -6.06 5.74
C HIS A 565 4.14 -6.59 6.92
N ARG A 566 4.02 -5.77 7.96
CA ARG A 566 3.14 -5.98 9.11
C ARG A 566 1.70 -5.70 8.71
N THR A 567 0.87 -6.72 8.60
CA THR A 567 -0.51 -6.58 8.09
C THR A 567 -1.44 -5.90 9.09
N GLY A 568 -1.10 -5.97 10.37
CA GLY A 568 -1.97 -5.58 11.49
C GLY A 568 -3.07 -6.61 11.76
N ASP A 569 -3.02 -7.77 11.13
CA ASP A 569 -3.86 -8.93 11.44
C ASP A 569 -3.14 -9.87 12.39
N VAL A 570 -3.91 -10.67 13.11
CA VAL A 570 -3.47 -11.71 14.03
C VAL A 570 -3.96 -13.05 13.52
N GLY A 571 -3.10 -14.07 13.63
CA GLY A 571 -3.42 -15.41 13.18
C GLY A 571 -2.26 -16.36 13.36
N HIS A 572 -2.35 -17.52 12.72
CA HIS A 572 -1.31 -18.56 12.74
C HIS A 572 -1.20 -19.26 11.37
N VAL A 573 -0.12 -20.00 11.18
CA VAL A 573 0.08 -20.90 10.03
C VAL A 573 -0.09 -22.35 10.50
N LYS A 574 -0.95 -23.12 9.79
CA LYS A 574 -1.16 -24.56 10.00
C LYS A 574 -1.76 -25.14 8.73
N ASN A 575 -0.93 -25.71 7.85
CA ASN A 575 -1.36 -26.16 6.51
C ASN A 575 -2.04 -25.10 5.65
N GLY A 576 -1.81 -23.81 5.94
CA GLY A 576 -2.41 -22.61 5.38
C GLY A 576 -2.38 -21.48 6.39
N LEU A 577 -2.81 -20.31 5.98
CA LEU A 577 -2.91 -19.13 6.83
C LEU A 577 -4.32 -19.04 7.43
N PHE A 578 -4.39 -18.83 8.75
CA PHE A 578 -5.62 -18.61 9.50
C PHE A 578 -5.60 -17.19 10.07
N ILE A 579 -6.69 -16.45 9.88
CA ILE A 579 -6.85 -15.09 10.41
C ILE A 579 -7.84 -15.13 11.59
N GLU A 580 -7.38 -14.65 12.73
CA GLU A 580 -8.13 -14.67 13.99
C GLU A 580 -8.62 -13.28 14.43
N GLY A 581 -8.23 -12.24 13.71
CA GLY A 581 -8.67 -10.87 13.98
C GLY A 581 -7.63 -9.81 13.64
N ARG A 582 -7.84 -8.62 14.22
CA ARG A 582 -6.88 -7.51 14.14
C ARG A 582 -6.07 -7.41 15.41
N SER A 583 -4.79 -7.08 15.30
CA SER A 583 -3.90 -6.84 16.44
C SER A 583 -4.45 -5.78 17.43
N ALA A 584 -5.11 -4.74 16.92
CA ALA A 584 -5.81 -3.74 17.74
C ALA A 584 -7.09 -4.24 18.43
N HIS A 585 -7.58 -5.43 18.08
CA HIS A 585 -8.81 -6.03 18.62
C HIS A 585 -8.53 -7.29 19.45
N VAL A 586 -7.27 -7.57 19.74
CA VAL A 586 -6.89 -8.68 20.64
C VAL A 586 -7.48 -8.44 22.03
N LEU A 587 -8.14 -9.45 22.55
CA LEU A 587 -8.87 -9.41 23.81
C LEU A 587 -7.89 -9.81 24.93
N ARG A 588 -7.67 -8.92 25.90
CA ARG A 588 -6.79 -9.18 27.05
C ARG A 588 -7.63 -9.28 28.32
N ILE A 589 -7.61 -10.46 28.96
CA ILE A 589 -8.35 -10.73 30.18
C ILE A 589 -7.33 -11.26 31.21
N GLY A 590 -6.90 -10.39 32.13
CA GLY A 590 -5.77 -10.70 33.01
C GLY A 590 -4.51 -11.03 32.18
N ASN A 591 -3.99 -12.23 32.37
CA ASN A 591 -2.83 -12.75 31.61
C ASN A 591 -3.23 -13.53 30.34
N THR A 592 -4.51 -13.77 30.13
CA THR A 592 -5.01 -14.51 28.96
C THR A 592 -5.17 -13.55 27.77
N VAL A 593 -4.69 -14.01 26.63
CA VAL A 593 -4.84 -13.32 25.35
C VAL A 593 -5.74 -14.15 24.47
N LEU A 594 -6.86 -13.57 24.04
CA LEU A 594 -7.83 -14.19 23.15
C LEU A 594 -7.98 -13.36 21.87
N THR A 595 -8.38 -14.02 20.81
CA THR A 595 -8.69 -13.37 19.53
C THR A 595 -10.20 -13.42 19.26
N PRO A 596 -10.80 -12.37 18.67
CA PRO A 596 -12.26 -12.26 18.59
C PRO A 596 -12.88 -13.27 17.63
N VAL A 597 -12.24 -13.54 16.48
CA VAL A 597 -12.85 -14.33 15.40
C VAL A 597 -13.15 -15.78 15.79
N PRO A 598 -12.25 -16.52 16.44
CA PRO A 598 -12.56 -17.89 16.92
C PRO A 598 -13.77 -17.95 17.86
N ILE A 599 -13.90 -16.95 18.74
CA ILE A 599 -15.06 -16.84 19.67
C ILE A 599 -16.35 -16.57 18.88
N GLU A 600 -16.29 -15.65 17.95
CA GLU A 600 -17.42 -15.28 17.08
C GLU A 600 -17.88 -16.47 16.25
N GLN A 601 -16.96 -17.20 15.62
CA GLN A 601 -17.27 -18.41 14.84
C GLN A 601 -17.89 -19.51 15.71
N ALA A 602 -17.35 -19.75 16.91
CA ALA A 602 -17.88 -20.76 17.80
C ALA A 602 -19.35 -20.46 18.19
N VAL A 603 -19.67 -19.19 18.41
CA VAL A 603 -21.05 -18.76 18.73
C VAL A 603 -21.94 -18.74 17.49
N GLU A 604 -21.45 -18.29 16.33
CA GLU A 604 -22.21 -18.30 15.05
C GLU A 604 -22.59 -19.72 14.63
N ASN A 605 -21.72 -20.70 14.84
CA ASN A 605 -22.02 -22.12 14.57
C ASN A 605 -23.17 -22.67 15.42
N LEU A 606 -23.33 -22.16 16.63
CA LEU A 606 -24.47 -22.51 17.50
C LEU A 606 -25.74 -21.72 17.18
N LEU A 607 -25.59 -20.54 16.60
CA LEU A 607 -26.63 -19.58 16.31
C LEU A 607 -26.48 -19.04 14.87
N PRO A 608 -26.74 -19.87 13.86
CA PRO A 608 -26.38 -19.55 12.46
C PRO A 608 -27.10 -18.32 11.86
N ASP A 609 -28.25 -17.93 12.43
CA ASP A 609 -29.02 -16.77 11.97
C ASP A 609 -28.62 -15.45 12.70
N VAL A 610 -27.64 -15.51 13.59
CA VAL A 610 -27.25 -14.38 14.43
C VAL A 610 -25.83 -13.90 14.09
N THR A 611 -25.69 -12.63 13.79
CA THR A 611 -24.33 -12.04 13.65
C THR A 611 -23.76 -11.77 15.04
N VAL A 612 -22.53 -12.20 15.27
CA VAL A 612 -21.85 -12.15 16.55
C VAL A 612 -20.69 -11.16 16.55
N ALA A 613 -20.44 -10.52 17.67
CA ALA A 613 -19.22 -9.73 17.90
C ALA A 613 -18.70 -9.94 19.33
N ALA A 614 -17.42 -10.24 19.45
CA ALA A 614 -16.71 -10.32 20.72
C ALA A 614 -15.93 -9.02 20.99
N VAL A 615 -16.13 -8.42 22.16
CA VAL A 615 -15.45 -7.21 22.60
C VAL A 615 -15.04 -7.32 24.06
N THR A 616 -14.06 -6.51 24.49
CA THR A 616 -13.74 -6.32 25.91
C THR A 616 -14.29 -5.01 26.44
N VAL A 617 -14.72 -5.02 27.69
CA VAL A 617 -15.13 -3.83 28.45
C VAL A 617 -14.25 -3.70 29.68
N PRO A 618 -13.92 -2.47 30.15
CA PRO A 618 -13.16 -2.28 31.36
C PRO A 618 -14.01 -2.67 32.61
N VAL A 619 -13.39 -3.44 33.49
CA VAL A 619 -14.00 -3.80 34.82
C VAL A 619 -12.96 -3.55 35.91
N GLY A 620 -13.06 -2.42 36.61
CA GLY A 620 -12.04 -1.98 37.54
C GLY A 620 -10.67 -1.80 36.87
N SER A 621 -9.66 -2.54 37.32
CA SER A 621 -8.30 -2.54 36.74
C SER A 621 -8.08 -3.62 35.67
N SER A 622 -9.08 -4.43 35.35
CA SER A 622 -9.02 -5.50 34.34
C SER A 622 -10.03 -5.28 33.22
N SER A 623 -10.05 -6.19 32.27
CA SER A 623 -11.03 -6.22 31.18
C SER A 623 -11.85 -7.50 31.25
N ALA A 624 -13.09 -7.44 30.83
CA ALA A 624 -14.01 -8.56 30.75
C ALA A 624 -14.48 -8.80 29.33
N LEU A 625 -14.68 -10.05 28.95
CA LEU A 625 -15.17 -10.46 27.63
C LEU A 625 -16.69 -10.33 27.59
N VAL A 626 -17.19 -9.66 26.57
CA VAL A 626 -18.62 -9.52 26.28
C VAL A 626 -18.89 -9.98 24.86
N VAL A 627 -19.90 -10.82 24.69
CA VAL A 627 -20.40 -11.23 23.39
C VAL A 627 -21.66 -10.41 23.07
N VAL A 628 -21.69 -9.79 21.91
CA VAL A 628 -22.85 -9.02 21.43
C VAL A 628 -23.49 -9.76 20.26
N LEU A 629 -24.75 -10.08 20.40
CA LEU A 629 -25.55 -10.76 19.39
C LEU A 629 -26.41 -9.75 18.64
N CYS A 630 -26.35 -9.79 17.29
CA CYS A 630 -27.24 -9.00 16.44
C CYS A 630 -28.47 -9.86 16.09
N ASP A 631 -29.42 -9.84 16.99
CA ASP A 631 -30.72 -10.46 16.79
C ASP A 631 -31.81 -9.39 16.94
N GLY A 632 -32.65 -9.25 15.91
CA GLY A 632 -33.66 -8.20 15.86
C GLY A 632 -34.82 -8.38 16.84
N GLU A 633 -35.00 -9.56 17.47
CA GLU A 633 -36.24 -9.94 18.11
C GLU A 633 -36.10 -10.63 19.49
N THR A 634 -34.90 -11.03 19.94
CA THR A 634 -34.74 -11.77 21.18
C THR A 634 -34.93 -10.88 22.43
N THR A 635 -36.02 -11.09 23.13
CA THR A 635 -36.31 -10.41 24.38
C THR A 635 -36.89 -11.37 25.44
N GLY A 636 -36.65 -11.13 26.70
CA GLY A 636 -37.29 -11.82 27.84
C GLY A 636 -36.79 -13.25 28.06
N ALA A 637 -37.71 -14.25 28.08
CA ALA A 637 -37.40 -15.61 28.47
C ALA A 637 -36.46 -16.39 27.52
N ALA A 638 -36.32 -15.94 26.29
CA ALA A 638 -35.43 -16.55 25.29
C ALA A 638 -33.94 -16.20 25.48
N VAL A 639 -33.63 -15.18 26.30
CA VAL A 639 -32.25 -14.72 26.55
C VAL A 639 -31.40 -15.75 27.29
N ARG A 640 -31.92 -16.31 28.39
CA ARG A 640 -31.19 -17.29 29.25
C ARG A 640 -30.66 -18.53 28.50
N PRO A 641 -31.47 -19.22 27.68
CA PRO A 641 -31.00 -20.38 26.92
C PRO A 641 -29.88 -20.04 25.97
N ILE A 642 -29.93 -18.84 25.33
CA ILE A 642 -28.89 -18.37 24.42
C ILE A 642 -27.60 -18.06 25.20
N GLU A 643 -27.69 -17.36 26.33
CA GLU A 643 -26.53 -17.12 27.20
C GLU A 643 -25.84 -18.40 27.66
N MET A 644 -26.60 -19.43 28.01
CA MET A 644 -26.03 -20.71 28.40
C MET A 644 -25.25 -21.35 27.24
N LYS A 645 -25.81 -21.38 26.04
CA LYS A 645 -25.12 -21.89 24.85
C LYS A 645 -23.84 -21.12 24.54
N VAL A 646 -23.88 -19.78 24.62
CA VAL A 646 -22.69 -18.95 24.39
C VAL A 646 -21.59 -19.27 25.42
N ARG A 647 -21.96 -19.47 26.68
CA ARG A 647 -20.99 -19.80 27.76
C ARG A 647 -20.40 -21.22 27.63
N GLU A 648 -21.09 -22.15 26.96
CA GLU A 648 -20.54 -23.49 26.65
C GLU A 648 -19.30 -23.40 25.74
N VAL A 649 -19.29 -22.48 24.78
CA VAL A 649 -18.21 -22.33 23.80
C VAL A 649 -17.25 -21.19 24.11
N ALA A 650 -17.68 -20.23 24.93
CA ALA A 650 -16.90 -19.10 25.40
C ALA A 650 -17.05 -18.91 26.92
N PRO A 651 -16.44 -19.75 27.74
CA PRO A 651 -16.65 -19.78 29.21
C PRO A 651 -16.20 -18.48 29.90
N ASP A 652 -15.27 -17.74 29.33
CA ASP A 652 -14.76 -16.47 29.86
C ASP A 652 -15.71 -15.28 29.66
N VAL A 653 -16.86 -15.48 29.00
CA VAL A 653 -17.84 -14.43 28.74
C VAL A 653 -18.57 -14.05 30.02
N VAL A 654 -18.43 -12.78 30.41
CA VAL A 654 -19.13 -12.24 31.61
C VAL A 654 -20.55 -11.81 31.29
N ALA A 655 -20.82 -11.35 30.08
CA ALA A 655 -22.16 -10.93 29.64
C ALA A 655 -22.41 -11.23 28.16
N VAL A 656 -23.66 -11.55 27.85
CA VAL A 656 -24.17 -11.63 26.48
C VAL A 656 -25.19 -10.51 26.30
N LEU A 657 -24.94 -9.63 25.34
CA LEU A 657 -25.79 -8.46 25.07
C LEU A 657 -26.45 -8.58 23.70
N PHE A 658 -27.62 -8.00 23.56
CA PHE A 658 -28.42 -8.02 22.32
C PHE A 658 -28.51 -6.61 21.74
N LYS A 659 -28.25 -6.48 20.43
CA LYS A 659 -28.30 -5.21 19.72
C LYS A 659 -28.94 -5.40 18.35
N LYS A 660 -29.93 -4.58 18.01
CA LYS A 660 -30.64 -4.65 16.73
C LYS A 660 -29.75 -4.51 15.50
N LYS A 661 -28.63 -3.78 15.64
CA LYS A 661 -27.69 -3.56 14.56
C LYS A 661 -26.30 -3.31 15.13
N LEU A 662 -25.32 -4.08 14.70
CA LEU A 662 -23.91 -3.83 15.04
C LEU A 662 -23.39 -2.56 14.34
N PRO A 663 -22.55 -1.76 14.99
CA PRO A 663 -21.83 -0.69 14.31
C PRO A 663 -20.83 -1.31 13.34
N VAL A 664 -20.92 -0.93 12.07
CA VAL A 664 -20.05 -1.42 11.00
C VAL A 664 -19.40 -0.26 10.26
N ASP A 665 -18.27 -0.52 9.62
CA ASP A 665 -17.60 0.46 8.77
C ASP A 665 -18.52 0.88 7.61
N ARG A 666 -18.45 2.15 7.24
CA ARG A 666 -19.29 2.75 6.20
C ARG A 666 -19.03 2.19 4.80
N ARG A 667 -17.86 1.64 4.57
CA ARG A 667 -17.39 1.23 3.24
C ARG A 667 -17.82 -0.19 2.87
N HIS A 668 -17.48 -1.16 3.70
CA HIS A 668 -17.72 -2.57 3.41
C HIS A 668 -19.04 -3.04 4.00
N ASN A 669 -19.58 -2.27 4.96
CA ASN A 669 -20.80 -2.61 5.73
C ASN A 669 -20.71 -4.02 6.36
N SER A 670 -19.47 -4.48 6.60
CA SER A 670 -19.15 -5.83 7.03
C SER A 670 -18.06 -5.87 8.12
N LYS A 671 -17.26 -4.80 8.29
CA LYS A 671 -16.25 -4.74 9.35
C LYS A 671 -16.85 -4.09 10.59
N ILE A 672 -16.94 -4.85 11.69
CA ILE A 672 -17.50 -4.39 12.95
C ILE A 672 -16.58 -3.31 13.57
N ASP A 673 -17.16 -2.16 13.94
CA ASP A 673 -16.49 -1.14 14.74
C ASP A 673 -16.51 -1.57 16.22
N ARG A 674 -15.49 -2.37 16.61
CA ARG A 674 -15.39 -2.92 17.95
C ARG A 674 -15.11 -1.88 19.02
N ILE A 675 -14.56 -0.72 18.66
CA ILE A 675 -14.32 0.37 19.61
C ILE A 675 -15.67 0.98 20.02
N ALA A 676 -16.47 1.36 19.03
CA ALA A 676 -17.82 1.89 19.30
C ALA A 676 -18.72 0.84 19.97
N LEU A 677 -18.57 -0.44 19.61
CA LEU A 677 -19.33 -1.52 20.21
C LEU A 677 -18.93 -1.77 21.66
N GLY A 678 -17.64 -1.74 21.98
CA GLY A 678 -17.13 -1.89 23.35
C GLY A 678 -17.57 -0.75 24.26
N GLN A 679 -17.56 0.49 23.75
CA GLN A 679 -18.10 1.66 24.49
C GLN A 679 -19.59 1.47 24.81
N TRP A 680 -20.38 1.10 23.81
CA TRP A 680 -21.81 0.81 24.00
C TRP A 680 -22.04 -0.35 24.98
N ALA A 681 -21.28 -1.45 24.86
CA ALA A 681 -21.40 -2.59 25.76
C ALA A 681 -21.08 -2.20 27.22
N ASN A 682 -20.07 -1.36 27.43
CA ASN A 682 -19.74 -0.82 28.74
C ASN A 682 -20.89 -0.01 29.34
N GLU A 683 -21.56 0.86 28.54
CA GLU A 683 -22.73 1.63 28.95
C GLU A 683 -23.94 0.75 29.34
N GLN A 684 -24.04 -0.46 28.80
CA GLN A 684 -25.12 -1.40 29.11
C GLN A 684 -24.86 -2.19 30.42
N LEU A 685 -23.60 -2.25 30.88
CA LEU A 685 -23.18 -2.99 32.08
C LEU A 685 -22.98 -2.12 33.30
N THR A 686 -22.87 -0.81 33.10
CA THR A 686 -22.83 0.23 34.17
C THR A 686 -24.22 0.77 34.46
#